data_bb42fa6117f63cbe83d0f518207ea233
#
_entry.id   bb42fa6117f63cbe83d0f518207ea233
#
_cell.length_a   1.000
_cell.length_b   1.000
_cell.length_c   1.000
_cell.angle_alpha   90.00
_cell.angle_beta   90.00
_cell.angle_gamma   90.00
#
_symmetry.space_group_name_H-M   'P 1'
#
loop_
_entity.id
_entity.type
_entity.pdbx_description
1 polymer ?
#
loop_
_entity_poly.entity_id
_entity_poly.type
_entity_poly.pdbx_seq_one_letter_code
_entity_poly.pdbx_strand_id
1 'polypeptide(L)'
;MNIATSSVDLDPNNLFPFELDEFQKQAIEALNHSQSVVVCAPTGSGKTLIGEYTIYRALSQGGRVFYTTPLKALSNQKLRDFRAKFGADKVGLVTGDSSVNREASVLVMTTEIFRNMLYGTPIGQVGASMLGVEAVILDECHYMNDRQRGTVWEESIIYCPPDIQIVALSATVANSDQLTDWLNQVHGSTQLIYSNFRPVPLEFYFAHPKGIVSLLNDDHTKINNSLKTRRPKSKDKHGRPEGPSISSVVSKLKKREMLPAIYFIFSRRGCDKAVDEMGPISLVNEQEAAQLKARIDEFITKNPEAARTKQIEPLYRGIAAHHAGILPAWKGLVEELFQQGLVKVVFATETLAAGINMPARTTVISSLSKRTDRGHRLLTASEFLQMAGRAGRRGMDTNGYVVTVQTPFEGAKEAAYLATAGADPLVSQFTPTYGMVLNLLQTHSLPQAKELVERSFAQYLATLYLKPQQQAITELTAELTRIDFQLAPVDVAVMEGYQKLKEHLKVERRILKDLQHQAEASVSKAVSQLLQQVQPGVILYLKGKNVPVSSPVPAVLVAKQKGSGQFPYLVCLSAANRWYVATTADVMGLDGFPEVADDQASNGSTEDYSTGSTQGESSDIINLRCLDIGTLQPLEGLEIKPGQVKSGNEDTEALANQVPTIAQLWVAPEVRQQQGVVADLEGQMETHALRQWGNPSQLIKRHKKRLFLQEQINQRQAKFREYQAQHWHEFLNLIEILKASGSLEDLTPTVLGQAAASLRGENELWLALAMLSGELDDLDPHQLAAACSALVTETPRPDSWTNYQPSEEVLEALTNLRRIRRQVFQLQRRYHVALPVWSEDRLIGLIEQWSLGKSWREICGNTSLDEGDVVRILRRTLDILSQIPHVLPLSESLKANAIRAAQLLDRFPVNERVN
;
A
#
# COMPACT_ATOMS: atom_id res chain seq x y z
N MET A 1 -27.61 45.06 18.18
CA MET A 1 -29.07 44.79 18.13
C MET A 1 -29.20 43.28 17.90
N ASN A 2 -29.59 42.56 18.93
CA ASN A 2 -29.91 41.14 18.85
C ASN A 2 -31.19 40.98 18.04
N ILE A 3 -31.08 40.56 16.81
CA ILE A 3 -32.23 40.03 16.07
C ILE A 3 -32.36 38.57 16.51
N ALA A 4 -33.31 38.31 17.40
CA ALA A 4 -33.73 36.94 17.69
C ALA A 4 -34.31 36.36 16.39
N THR A 5 -33.56 35.53 15.72
CA THR A 5 -34.05 34.69 14.63
C THR A 5 -35.07 33.74 15.23
N SER A 6 -36.35 34.00 14.99
CA SER A 6 -37.43 33.06 15.26
C SER A 6 -37.13 31.80 14.37
N SER A 7 -36.74 30.72 15.00
CA SER A 7 -36.63 29.41 14.35
C SER A 7 -38.03 29.05 13.84
N VAL A 8 -38.22 29.09 12.55
CA VAL A 8 -39.39 28.47 11.93
C VAL A 8 -39.18 26.96 12.06
N ASP A 9 -39.77 26.40 13.09
CA ASP A 9 -39.73 24.95 13.32
C ASP A 9 -40.63 24.29 12.28
N LEU A 10 -40.02 23.82 11.19
CA LEU A 10 -40.70 23.09 10.13
C LEU A 10 -40.98 21.68 10.67
N ASP A 11 -42.24 21.35 10.92
CA ASP A 11 -42.60 19.98 11.30
C ASP A 11 -42.25 19.00 10.17
N PRO A 12 -41.30 18.12 10.39
CA PRO A 12 -40.86 17.13 9.37
C PRO A 12 -42.01 16.23 8.91
N ASN A 13 -43.05 15.99 9.75
CA ASN A 13 -44.17 15.14 9.41
C ASN A 13 -45.08 15.78 8.34
N ASN A 14 -45.06 17.10 8.21
CA ASN A 14 -45.75 17.82 7.14
C ASN A 14 -44.99 17.87 5.82
N LEU A 15 -43.66 17.67 5.88
CA LEU A 15 -42.78 17.73 4.69
C LEU A 15 -42.64 16.39 3.99
N PHE A 16 -42.71 15.27 4.75
CA PHE A 16 -42.48 13.93 4.22
C PHE A 16 -43.71 13.05 4.48
N PRO A 17 -44.24 12.36 3.43
CA PRO A 17 -45.46 11.56 3.54
C PRO A 17 -45.26 10.17 4.16
N PHE A 18 -44.16 9.98 4.92
CA PHE A 18 -43.79 8.71 5.55
C PHE A 18 -43.06 8.93 6.87
N GLU A 19 -43.04 7.94 7.73
CA GLU A 19 -42.32 8.00 8.98
C GLU A 19 -40.80 8.05 8.76
N LEU A 20 -40.15 8.97 9.49
CA LEU A 20 -38.70 9.15 9.44
C LEU A 20 -38.00 8.09 10.30
N ASP A 21 -36.87 7.58 9.79
CA ASP A 21 -35.97 6.73 10.55
C ASP A 21 -35.33 7.52 11.69
N GLU A 22 -34.93 6.84 12.77
CA GLU A 22 -34.39 7.47 13.97
C GLU A 22 -33.17 8.36 13.71
N PHE A 23 -32.24 7.89 12.86
CA PHE A 23 -31.07 8.70 12.50
C PHE A 23 -31.43 9.96 11.69
N GLN A 24 -32.54 9.94 10.94
CA GLN A 24 -33.04 11.12 10.23
C GLN A 24 -33.61 12.14 11.20
N LYS A 25 -34.36 11.69 12.20
CA LYS A 25 -34.89 12.54 13.28
C LYS A 25 -33.78 13.22 14.06
N GLN A 26 -32.77 12.44 14.47
CA GLN A 26 -31.58 12.97 15.18
C GLN A 26 -30.80 13.99 14.33
N ALA A 27 -30.61 13.74 13.03
CA ALA A 27 -29.95 14.70 12.16
C ALA A 27 -30.73 16.01 12.02
N ILE A 28 -32.04 15.92 11.87
CA ILE A 28 -32.92 17.09 11.79
C ILE A 28 -32.88 17.90 13.09
N GLU A 29 -32.92 17.22 14.23
CA GLU A 29 -32.83 17.88 15.55
C GLU A 29 -31.50 18.64 15.70
N ALA A 30 -30.37 18.01 15.36
CA ALA A 30 -29.06 18.66 15.39
C ALA A 30 -28.99 19.89 14.48
N LEU A 31 -29.54 19.79 13.26
CA LEU A 31 -29.61 20.92 12.32
C LEU A 31 -30.45 22.08 12.87
N ASN A 32 -31.57 21.78 13.54
CA ASN A 32 -32.41 22.81 14.16
C ASN A 32 -31.73 23.51 15.33
N HIS A 33 -30.79 22.82 15.99
CA HIS A 33 -29.93 23.43 17.02
C HIS A 33 -28.68 24.13 16.42
N SER A 34 -28.69 24.44 15.13
CA SER A 34 -27.59 25.11 14.41
C SER A 34 -26.25 24.37 14.47
N GLN A 35 -26.28 23.05 14.67
CA GLN A 35 -25.08 22.22 14.61
C GLN A 35 -24.84 21.68 13.19
N SER A 36 -23.61 21.62 12.77
CA SER A 36 -23.23 20.81 11.61
C SER A 36 -23.41 19.33 11.90
N VAL A 37 -23.57 18.50 10.87
CA VAL A 37 -23.78 17.06 11.05
C VAL A 37 -22.88 16.24 10.13
N VAL A 38 -22.33 15.16 10.68
CA VAL A 38 -21.72 14.07 9.92
C VAL A 38 -22.65 12.87 9.98
N VAL A 39 -23.28 12.54 8.87
CA VAL A 39 -24.23 11.43 8.77
C VAL A 39 -23.56 10.24 8.12
N CYS A 40 -23.26 9.22 8.91
CA CYS A 40 -22.69 7.96 8.48
C CYS A 40 -23.73 6.84 8.52
N ALA A 41 -24.26 6.45 7.37
CA ALA A 41 -25.27 5.41 7.26
C ALA A 41 -25.10 4.61 5.97
N PRO A 42 -25.59 3.34 5.90
CA PRO A 42 -25.42 2.50 4.71
C PRO A 42 -25.98 3.14 3.45
N THR A 43 -25.45 2.76 2.29
CA THR A 43 -26.00 3.16 1.00
C THR A 43 -27.44 2.65 0.87
N GLY A 44 -28.36 3.50 0.42
CA GLY A 44 -29.79 3.17 0.33
C GLY A 44 -30.60 3.37 1.62
N SER A 45 -30.01 3.90 2.70
CA SER A 45 -30.73 4.21 3.96
C SER A 45 -31.61 5.48 3.88
N GLY A 46 -31.46 6.30 2.82
CA GLY A 46 -32.26 7.54 2.69
C GLY A 46 -31.61 8.79 3.26
N LYS A 47 -30.27 8.85 3.28
CA LYS A 47 -29.48 10.04 3.73
C LYS A 47 -29.84 11.34 2.99
N THR A 48 -30.19 11.24 1.71
CA THR A 48 -30.60 12.40 0.87
C THR A 48 -31.73 13.23 1.50
N LEU A 49 -32.63 12.60 2.25
CA LEU A 49 -33.72 13.27 2.93
C LEU A 49 -33.23 14.37 3.90
N ILE A 50 -32.09 14.15 4.56
CA ILE A 50 -31.49 15.13 5.47
C ILE A 50 -31.06 16.38 4.67
N GLY A 51 -30.43 16.17 3.50
CA GLY A 51 -30.14 17.28 2.57
C GLY A 51 -31.40 17.99 2.07
N GLU A 52 -32.46 17.25 1.76
CA GLU A 52 -33.75 17.84 1.36
C GLU A 52 -34.39 18.65 2.49
N TYR A 53 -34.34 18.16 3.72
CA TYR A 53 -34.80 18.92 4.89
C TYR A 53 -34.01 20.24 5.04
N THR A 54 -32.70 20.18 4.87
CA THR A 54 -31.84 21.36 4.91
C THR A 54 -32.24 22.38 3.84
N ILE A 55 -32.59 21.93 2.64
CA ILE A 55 -33.11 22.79 1.56
C ILE A 55 -34.45 23.41 1.97
N TYR A 56 -35.41 22.63 2.46
CA TYR A 56 -36.71 23.17 2.94
C TYR A 56 -36.53 24.25 3.98
N ARG A 57 -35.64 24.00 4.95
CA ARG A 57 -35.35 24.94 6.05
C ARG A 57 -34.78 26.26 5.53
N ALA A 58 -33.76 26.22 4.70
CA ALA A 58 -33.17 27.43 4.15
C ALA A 58 -34.14 28.20 3.24
N LEU A 59 -34.90 27.53 2.40
CA LEU A 59 -35.92 28.17 1.57
C LEU A 59 -37.02 28.86 2.42
N SER A 60 -37.41 28.29 3.58
CA SER A 60 -38.39 28.91 4.49
C SER A 60 -37.87 30.15 5.16
N GLN A 61 -36.56 30.28 5.31
CA GLN A 61 -35.86 31.41 5.90
C GLN A 61 -35.43 32.45 4.85
N GLY A 62 -35.69 32.18 3.56
CA GLY A 62 -35.26 33.04 2.44
C GLY A 62 -33.77 32.95 2.14
N GLY A 63 -33.06 31.95 2.66
CA GLY A 63 -31.66 31.71 2.48
C GLY A 63 -31.32 30.83 1.24
N ARG A 64 -30.04 30.59 1.06
CA ARG A 64 -29.49 29.76 -0.03
C ARG A 64 -28.86 28.50 0.53
N VAL A 65 -28.87 27.44 -0.27
CA VAL A 65 -28.20 26.16 0.04
C VAL A 65 -27.35 25.69 -1.13
N PHE A 66 -26.16 25.25 -0.85
CA PHE A 66 -25.30 24.61 -1.83
C PHE A 66 -25.31 23.09 -1.63
N TYR A 67 -25.64 22.34 -2.67
CA TYR A 67 -25.63 20.89 -2.66
C TYR A 67 -24.48 20.39 -3.53
N THR A 68 -23.42 19.88 -2.88
CA THR A 68 -22.24 19.42 -3.60
C THR A 68 -22.24 17.92 -3.81
N THR A 69 -21.72 17.47 -4.94
CA THR A 69 -21.58 16.04 -5.28
C THR A 69 -20.19 15.74 -5.86
N PRO A 70 -19.71 14.49 -5.76
CA PRO A 70 -18.39 14.11 -6.30
C PRO A 70 -18.34 14.04 -7.83
N LEU A 71 -19.46 13.92 -8.50
CA LEU A 71 -19.53 13.58 -9.92
C LEU A 71 -20.60 14.43 -10.64
N LYS A 72 -20.26 14.95 -11.83
CA LYS A 72 -21.19 15.71 -12.69
C LYS A 72 -22.50 14.96 -12.98
N ALA A 73 -22.43 13.65 -13.22
CA ALA A 73 -23.62 12.83 -13.46
C ALA A 73 -24.60 12.86 -12.27
N LEU A 74 -24.06 12.83 -11.05
CA LEU A 74 -24.87 12.94 -9.84
C LEU A 74 -25.44 14.35 -9.66
N SER A 75 -24.66 15.41 -9.99
CA SER A 75 -25.16 16.79 -9.99
C SER A 75 -26.34 16.94 -10.96
N ASN A 76 -26.25 16.42 -12.18
CA ASN A 76 -27.32 16.46 -13.17
C ASN A 76 -28.58 15.69 -12.71
N GLN A 77 -28.39 14.54 -12.05
CA GLN A 77 -29.51 13.80 -11.48
C GLN A 77 -30.19 14.60 -10.35
N LYS A 78 -29.39 15.15 -9.42
CA LYS A 78 -29.93 15.98 -8.32
C LYS A 78 -30.63 17.24 -8.83
N LEU A 79 -30.11 17.86 -9.90
CA LEU A 79 -30.80 18.97 -10.55
C LEU A 79 -32.22 18.59 -11.00
N ARG A 80 -32.36 17.46 -11.69
CA ARG A 80 -33.70 16.97 -12.13
C ARG A 80 -34.62 16.68 -10.96
N ASP A 81 -34.11 15.93 -9.97
CA ASP A 81 -34.88 15.52 -8.79
C ASP A 81 -35.33 16.75 -7.99
N PHE A 82 -34.45 17.72 -7.77
CA PHE A 82 -34.75 18.92 -7.02
C PHE A 82 -35.62 19.92 -7.77
N ARG A 83 -35.45 20.05 -9.10
CA ARG A 83 -36.36 20.85 -9.92
C ARG A 83 -37.80 20.32 -9.88
N ALA A 84 -37.96 19.02 -9.93
CA ALA A 84 -39.27 18.38 -9.80
C ALA A 84 -39.90 18.61 -8.44
N LYS A 85 -39.07 18.74 -7.35
CA LYS A 85 -39.54 18.87 -5.99
C LYS A 85 -39.70 20.31 -5.52
N PHE A 86 -38.76 21.19 -5.85
CA PHE A 86 -38.69 22.58 -5.32
C PHE A 86 -39.03 23.65 -6.36
N GLY A 87 -39.19 23.28 -7.64
CA GLY A 87 -39.44 24.19 -8.75
C GLY A 87 -38.16 24.52 -9.56
N ALA A 88 -38.32 24.69 -10.87
CA ALA A 88 -37.20 24.93 -11.79
C ALA A 88 -36.55 26.32 -11.61
N ASP A 89 -37.31 27.29 -11.13
CA ASP A 89 -36.91 28.67 -10.83
C ASP A 89 -35.98 28.75 -9.61
N LYS A 90 -36.16 27.85 -8.62
CA LYS A 90 -35.40 27.84 -7.38
C LYS A 90 -34.14 26.99 -7.43
N VAL A 91 -33.96 26.15 -8.45
CA VAL A 91 -32.87 25.20 -8.51
C VAL A 91 -31.97 25.46 -9.71
N GLY A 92 -30.69 25.69 -9.44
CA GLY A 92 -29.63 25.89 -10.42
C GLY A 92 -28.57 24.81 -10.40
N LEU A 93 -27.70 24.82 -11.41
CA LEU A 93 -26.56 23.92 -11.53
C LEU A 93 -25.31 24.71 -11.92
N VAL A 94 -24.19 24.41 -11.25
CA VAL A 94 -22.86 24.86 -11.69
C VAL A 94 -21.90 23.68 -11.68
N THR A 95 -21.39 23.35 -12.86
CA THR A 95 -20.33 22.35 -13.06
C THR A 95 -19.22 22.98 -13.92
N GLY A 96 -18.09 22.29 -14.12
CA GLY A 96 -17.01 22.86 -14.94
C GLY A 96 -17.42 23.21 -16.36
N ASP A 97 -18.43 22.57 -16.92
CA ASP A 97 -18.89 22.71 -18.31
C ASP A 97 -20.34 23.21 -18.44
N SER A 98 -21.04 23.47 -17.35
CA SER A 98 -22.46 23.89 -17.41
C SER A 98 -22.80 24.84 -16.25
N SER A 99 -23.47 25.93 -16.58
CA SER A 99 -24.02 26.88 -15.61
C SER A 99 -25.45 27.20 -15.97
N VAL A 100 -26.37 26.83 -15.10
CA VAL A 100 -27.82 27.03 -15.28
C VAL A 100 -28.37 27.64 -14.00
N ASN A 101 -28.98 28.83 -14.10
CA ASN A 101 -29.60 29.55 -12.98
C ASN A 101 -28.66 29.70 -11.79
N ARG A 102 -27.52 30.36 -11.97
CA ARG A 102 -26.44 30.49 -10.98
C ARG A 102 -26.86 31.19 -9.66
N GLU A 103 -27.86 32.05 -9.77
CA GLU A 103 -28.37 32.80 -8.63
C GLU A 103 -29.52 32.11 -7.89
N ALA A 104 -29.82 30.87 -8.23
CA ALA A 104 -30.88 30.09 -7.58
C ALA A 104 -30.61 29.93 -6.08
N SER A 105 -31.72 29.84 -5.31
CA SER A 105 -31.64 29.60 -3.86
C SER A 105 -31.04 28.21 -3.54
N VAL A 106 -31.29 27.23 -4.38
CA VAL A 106 -30.67 25.89 -4.27
C VAL A 106 -29.71 25.70 -5.43
N LEU A 107 -28.42 25.63 -5.14
CA LEU A 107 -27.40 25.51 -6.16
C LEU A 107 -26.73 24.14 -6.08
N VAL A 108 -26.98 23.29 -7.07
CA VAL A 108 -26.30 21.99 -7.20
C VAL A 108 -24.98 22.21 -7.92
N MET A 109 -23.91 21.61 -7.40
CA MET A 109 -22.56 21.76 -7.99
C MET A 109 -21.67 20.57 -7.69
N THR A 110 -20.54 20.48 -8.39
CA THR A 110 -19.49 19.56 -7.95
C THR A 110 -18.69 20.16 -6.79
N THR A 111 -18.10 19.31 -5.94
CA THR A 111 -17.34 19.77 -4.78
C THR A 111 -16.15 20.65 -5.17
N GLU A 112 -15.56 20.40 -6.34
CA GLU A 112 -14.48 21.24 -6.91
C GLU A 112 -14.94 22.68 -7.17
N ILE A 113 -16.15 22.87 -7.66
CA ILE A 113 -16.72 24.21 -7.90
C ILE A 113 -16.93 24.92 -6.57
N PHE A 114 -17.47 24.24 -5.56
CA PHE A 114 -17.65 24.82 -4.22
C PHE A 114 -16.30 25.28 -3.65
N ARG A 115 -15.29 24.41 -3.64
CA ARG A 115 -13.94 24.80 -3.22
C ARG A 115 -13.42 26.04 -3.98
N ASN A 116 -13.58 26.08 -5.30
CA ASN A 116 -13.11 27.20 -6.11
C ASN A 116 -13.84 28.52 -5.74
N MET A 117 -15.09 28.45 -5.33
CA MET A 117 -15.84 29.63 -4.85
C MET A 117 -15.30 30.13 -3.50
N LEU A 118 -14.71 29.26 -2.69
CA LEU A 118 -14.10 29.61 -1.41
C LEU A 118 -12.72 30.27 -1.54
N TYR A 119 -11.95 29.95 -2.58
CA TYR A 119 -10.56 30.43 -2.71
C TYR A 119 -10.40 31.94 -2.84
N GLY A 120 -11.36 32.65 -3.35
CA GLY A 120 -11.29 34.12 -3.51
C GLY A 120 -11.54 34.91 -2.24
N THR A 121 -11.64 34.24 -1.07
CA THR A 121 -12.06 34.87 0.19
C THR A 121 -11.12 34.49 1.32
N PRO A 122 -10.71 35.40 2.23
CA PRO A 122 -9.98 35.06 3.42
C PRO A 122 -10.75 34.04 4.27
N ILE A 123 -10.03 33.13 4.91
CA ILE A 123 -10.61 32.04 5.69
C ILE A 123 -11.49 32.57 6.84
N GLY A 124 -12.64 31.95 7.02
CA GLY A 124 -13.62 32.35 8.02
C GLY A 124 -14.44 33.57 7.66
N GLN A 125 -14.24 34.15 6.47
CA GLN A 125 -15.05 35.25 5.98
C GLN A 125 -16.04 34.80 4.92
N VAL A 126 -17.19 35.47 4.84
CA VAL A 126 -18.20 35.22 3.82
C VAL A 126 -17.89 36.09 2.61
N GLY A 127 -17.38 35.49 1.52
CA GLY A 127 -17.19 36.21 0.26
C GLY A 127 -18.50 36.45 -0.49
N ALA A 128 -18.46 37.28 -1.53
CA ALA A 128 -19.64 37.63 -2.33
C ALA A 128 -20.39 36.41 -2.89
N SER A 129 -19.66 35.35 -3.24
CA SER A 129 -20.25 34.08 -3.74
C SER A 129 -21.01 33.29 -2.68
N MET A 130 -20.74 33.53 -1.40
CA MET A 130 -21.31 32.82 -0.24
C MET A 130 -22.39 33.64 0.48
N LEU A 131 -22.73 34.82 0.00
CA LEU A 131 -23.74 35.66 0.62
C LEU A 131 -25.11 34.97 0.65
N GLY A 132 -25.74 34.94 1.83
CA GLY A 132 -27.04 34.32 2.05
C GLY A 132 -27.03 32.79 2.05
N VAL A 133 -25.85 32.13 1.98
CA VAL A 133 -25.74 30.69 2.10
C VAL A 133 -25.84 30.29 3.58
N GLU A 134 -26.83 29.49 3.92
CA GLU A 134 -27.07 29.02 5.30
C GLU A 134 -26.43 27.65 5.54
N ALA A 135 -26.43 26.81 4.52
CA ALA A 135 -25.88 25.47 4.66
C ALA A 135 -25.23 24.96 3.35
N VAL A 136 -24.28 24.08 3.50
CA VAL A 136 -23.63 23.33 2.43
C VAL A 136 -23.77 21.85 2.69
N ILE A 137 -24.35 21.12 1.73
CA ILE A 137 -24.43 19.67 1.77
C ILE A 137 -23.25 19.09 0.99
N LEU A 138 -22.39 18.33 1.68
CA LEU A 138 -21.29 17.57 1.11
C LEU A 138 -21.75 16.12 0.93
N ASP A 139 -22.37 15.83 -0.21
CA ASP A 139 -22.85 14.48 -0.51
C ASP A 139 -21.71 13.55 -0.87
N GLU A 140 -21.82 12.28 -0.45
CA GLU A 140 -20.83 11.22 -0.62
C GLU A 140 -19.44 11.62 -0.04
N CYS A 141 -19.40 12.19 1.17
CA CYS A 141 -18.20 12.72 1.81
C CYS A 141 -17.06 11.67 1.93
N HIS A 142 -17.35 10.38 1.89
CA HIS A 142 -16.35 9.31 1.87
C HIS A 142 -15.43 9.33 0.62
N TYR A 143 -15.75 10.14 -0.40
CA TYR A 143 -14.83 10.44 -1.50
C TYR A 143 -13.55 11.19 -1.08
N MET A 144 -13.43 11.62 0.15
CA MET A 144 -12.14 12.03 0.73
C MET A 144 -11.06 10.95 0.60
N ASN A 145 -11.45 9.67 0.46
CA ASN A 145 -10.54 8.56 0.14
C ASN A 145 -10.06 8.51 -1.32
N ASP A 146 -10.64 9.30 -2.21
CA ASP A 146 -10.24 9.30 -3.63
C ASP A 146 -8.87 9.98 -3.79
N ARG A 147 -7.91 9.26 -4.40
CA ARG A 147 -6.52 9.72 -4.53
C ARG A 147 -6.37 11.00 -5.36
N GLN A 148 -7.26 11.22 -6.31
CA GLN A 148 -7.18 12.37 -7.22
C GLN A 148 -7.98 13.57 -6.70
N ARG A 149 -9.06 13.31 -5.94
CA ARG A 149 -10.04 14.33 -5.59
C ARG A 149 -10.21 14.53 -4.09
N GLY A 150 -9.69 13.64 -3.24
CA GLY A 150 -9.92 13.67 -1.80
C GLY A 150 -9.57 15.00 -1.14
N THR A 151 -8.47 15.64 -1.56
CA THR A 151 -8.03 16.96 -1.08
C THR A 151 -9.13 18.04 -1.20
N VAL A 152 -9.97 17.97 -2.23
CA VAL A 152 -11.02 18.95 -2.48
C VAL A 152 -12.04 19.03 -1.35
N TRP A 153 -12.40 17.89 -0.74
CA TRP A 153 -13.31 17.85 0.42
C TRP A 153 -12.68 18.47 1.66
N GLU A 154 -11.43 18.17 1.92
CA GLU A 154 -10.72 18.75 3.07
C GLU A 154 -10.60 20.25 2.93
N GLU A 155 -10.17 20.75 1.77
CA GLU A 155 -10.12 22.17 1.48
C GLU A 155 -11.51 22.83 1.64
N SER A 156 -12.56 22.20 1.08
CA SER A 156 -13.92 22.71 1.19
C SER A 156 -14.40 22.87 2.64
N ILE A 157 -14.02 21.96 3.52
CA ILE A 157 -14.36 22.01 4.94
C ILE A 157 -13.53 23.07 5.67
N ILE A 158 -12.21 23.09 5.42
CA ILE A 158 -11.28 24.02 6.10
C ILE A 158 -11.61 25.49 5.75
N TYR A 159 -11.96 25.74 4.48
CA TYR A 159 -12.27 27.09 3.99
C TYR A 159 -13.71 27.53 4.22
N CYS A 160 -14.63 26.59 4.53
CA CYS A 160 -16.04 26.93 4.74
C CYS A 160 -16.18 27.88 5.95
N PRO A 161 -16.87 29.02 5.80
CA PRO A 161 -17.12 29.93 6.91
C PRO A 161 -17.86 29.24 8.07
N PRO A 162 -17.48 29.51 9.33
CA PRO A 162 -18.10 28.87 10.51
C PRO A 162 -19.60 29.11 10.66
N ASP A 163 -20.10 30.20 10.09
CA ASP A 163 -21.54 30.56 10.14
C ASP A 163 -22.39 29.72 9.19
N ILE A 164 -21.76 28.98 8.26
CA ILE A 164 -22.46 28.14 7.29
C ILE A 164 -22.49 26.69 7.81
N GLN A 165 -23.67 26.12 8.01
CA GLN A 165 -23.78 24.73 8.45
C GLN A 165 -23.25 23.74 7.41
N ILE A 166 -22.44 22.77 7.84
CA ILE A 166 -22.00 21.65 7.00
C ILE A 166 -22.87 20.43 7.29
N VAL A 167 -23.42 19.86 6.20
CA VAL A 167 -24.16 18.60 6.21
C VAL A 167 -23.36 17.57 5.43
N ALA A 168 -22.49 16.84 6.10
CA ALA A 168 -21.64 15.82 5.47
C ALA A 168 -22.37 14.47 5.44
N LEU A 169 -22.80 14.05 4.25
CA LEU A 169 -23.47 12.76 4.00
C LEU A 169 -22.47 11.73 3.53
N SER A 170 -22.31 10.65 4.27
CA SER A 170 -21.32 9.60 3.99
C SER A 170 -21.93 8.21 4.02
N ALA A 171 -21.35 7.29 3.24
CA ALA A 171 -21.49 5.87 3.54
C ALA A 171 -20.86 5.55 4.92
N THR A 172 -21.11 4.36 5.45
CA THR A 172 -20.44 3.92 6.67
C THR A 172 -18.93 3.89 6.49
N VAL A 173 -18.20 4.50 7.42
CA VAL A 173 -16.73 4.48 7.53
C VAL A 173 -16.34 4.10 8.95
N ALA A 174 -15.19 3.42 9.10
CA ALA A 174 -14.79 2.85 10.39
C ALA A 174 -14.42 3.91 11.44
N ASN A 175 -13.99 5.10 11.01
CA ASN A 175 -13.51 6.19 11.85
C ASN A 175 -14.36 7.46 11.70
N SER A 176 -15.67 7.32 11.66
CA SER A 176 -16.61 8.43 11.58
C SER A 176 -16.53 9.39 12.77
N ASP A 177 -16.17 8.89 13.95
CA ASP A 177 -15.84 9.65 15.14
C ASP A 177 -14.67 10.62 14.89
N GLN A 178 -13.58 10.13 14.33
CA GLN A 178 -12.40 10.93 14.00
C GLN A 178 -12.71 12.03 12.97
N LEU A 179 -13.52 11.71 11.96
CA LEU A 179 -13.99 12.70 11.00
C LEU A 179 -14.80 13.81 11.69
N THR A 180 -15.69 13.43 12.58
CA THR A 180 -16.54 14.39 13.33
C THR A 180 -15.71 15.23 14.28
N ASP A 181 -14.77 14.63 15.02
CA ASP A 181 -13.86 15.36 15.89
C ASP A 181 -12.99 16.36 15.13
N TRP A 182 -12.54 15.97 13.94
CA TRP A 182 -11.81 16.87 13.05
C TRP A 182 -12.68 18.06 12.61
N LEU A 183 -13.92 17.83 12.15
CA LEU A 183 -14.85 18.91 11.80
C LEU A 183 -15.11 19.86 13.00
N ASN A 184 -15.27 19.30 14.19
CA ASN A 184 -15.41 20.11 15.42
C ASN A 184 -14.21 21.05 15.64
N GLN A 185 -13.00 20.60 15.33
CA GLN A 185 -11.78 21.40 15.52
C GLN A 185 -11.61 22.48 14.45
N VAL A 186 -11.97 22.19 13.18
CA VAL A 186 -11.65 23.08 12.06
C VAL A 186 -12.80 23.99 11.65
N HIS A 187 -14.04 23.55 11.84
CA HIS A 187 -15.22 24.29 11.38
C HIS A 187 -16.12 24.76 12.53
N GLY A 188 -16.46 23.88 13.49
CA GLY A 188 -17.31 24.23 14.62
C GLY A 188 -18.18 23.06 15.08
N SER A 189 -19.14 23.37 15.97
CA SER A 189 -19.98 22.34 16.60
C SER A 189 -20.62 21.41 15.58
N THR A 190 -20.21 20.15 15.62
CA THR A 190 -20.64 19.10 14.67
C THR A 190 -21.08 17.86 15.43
N GLN A 191 -22.23 17.30 15.07
CA GLN A 191 -22.76 16.08 15.67
C GLN A 191 -22.56 14.88 14.73
N LEU A 192 -22.08 13.76 15.30
CA LEU A 192 -22.07 12.48 14.59
C LEU A 192 -23.43 11.81 14.66
N ILE A 193 -24.02 11.53 13.50
CA ILE A 193 -25.22 10.72 13.35
C ILE A 193 -24.80 9.40 12.68
N TYR A 194 -24.70 8.36 13.48
CA TYR A 194 -24.25 7.05 13.01
C TYR A 194 -25.40 6.05 13.02
N SER A 195 -25.58 5.34 11.92
CA SER A 195 -26.57 4.27 11.82
C SER A 195 -26.02 3.09 11.03
N ASN A 196 -26.20 1.91 11.58
CA ASN A 196 -26.01 0.63 10.86
C ASN A 196 -27.32 0.09 10.28
N PHE A 197 -28.43 0.75 10.56
CA PHE A 197 -29.73 0.31 10.11
C PHE A 197 -29.87 0.43 8.60
N ARG A 198 -30.32 -0.67 7.99
CA ARG A 198 -30.61 -0.75 6.58
C ARG A 198 -32.11 -1.11 6.43
N PRO A 199 -32.92 -0.23 5.81
CA PRO A 199 -34.37 -0.46 5.65
C PRO A 199 -34.69 -1.77 4.90
N VAL A 200 -33.85 -2.16 3.94
CA VAL A 200 -33.95 -3.42 3.20
C VAL A 200 -32.74 -4.28 3.54
N PRO A 201 -32.85 -5.32 4.37
CA PRO A 201 -31.73 -6.16 4.75
C PRO A 201 -31.10 -6.88 3.56
N LEU A 202 -29.82 -7.21 3.65
CA LEU A 202 -29.08 -7.89 2.60
C LEU A 202 -28.90 -9.37 2.93
N GLU A 203 -29.18 -10.19 1.93
CA GLU A 203 -28.87 -11.62 1.94
C GLU A 203 -27.71 -11.91 0.97
N PHE A 204 -26.70 -12.63 1.46
CA PHE A 204 -25.50 -12.93 0.70
C PHE A 204 -25.54 -14.36 0.14
N TYR A 205 -25.32 -14.45 -1.16
CA TYR A 205 -25.29 -15.71 -1.91
C TYR A 205 -23.95 -15.91 -2.63
N PHE A 206 -23.67 -17.17 -2.90
CA PHE A 206 -22.49 -17.57 -3.68
C PHE A 206 -22.93 -18.40 -4.90
N ALA A 207 -22.57 -17.92 -6.09
CA ALA A 207 -22.84 -18.59 -7.36
C ALA A 207 -21.65 -19.46 -7.77
N HIS A 208 -21.89 -20.76 -7.94
CA HIS A 208 -20.92 -21.74 -8.43
C HIS A 208 -21.55 -22.57 -9.57
N PRO A 209 -20.80 -23.37 -10.35
CA PRO A 209 -21.33 -24.10 -11.51
C PRO A 209 -22.60 -24.89 -11.24
N LYS A 210 -22.76 -25.44 -10.03
CA LYS A 210 -23.93 -26.24 -9.65
C LYS A 210 -25.15 -25.42 -9.22
N GLY A 211 -24.99 -24.15 -8.87
CA GLY A 211 -26.13 -23.33 -8.42
C GLY A 211 -25.74 -22.08 -7.64
N ILE A 212 -26.73 -21.41 -7.11
CA ILE A 212 -26.63 -20.28 -6.20
C ILE A 212 -27.06 -20.78 -4.83
N VAL A 213 -26.22 -20.61 -3.82
CA VAL A 213 -26.43 -21.07 -2.43
C VAL A 213 -26.18 -19.91 -1.46
N SER A 214 -26.74 -19.97 -0.25
CA SER A 214 -26.46 -18.98 0.79
C SER A 214 -24.96 -18.98 1.10
N LEU A 215 -24.35 -17.81 1.16
CA LEU A 215 -22.93 -17.62 1.43
C LEU A 215 -22.62 -17.78 2.93
N LEU A 216 -23.49 -17.23 3.77
CA LEU A 216 -23.31 -17.19 5.22
C LEU A 216 -24.23 -18.21 5.91
N ASN A 217 -23.92 -18.53 7.18
CA ASN A 217 -24.80 -19.29 8.05
C ASN A 217 -26.04 -18.47 8.47
N ASP A 218 -26.97 -19.09 9.17
CA ASP A 218 -28.22 -18.45 9.59
C ASP A 218 -28.00 -17.23 10.50
N ASP A 219 -26.92 -17.19 11.26
CA ASP A 219 -26.54 -16.05 12.10
C ASP A 219 -25.80 -14.93 11.33
N HIS A 220 -25.58 -15.09 10.04
CA HIS A 220 -24.83 -14.14 9.15
C HIS A 220 -23.39 -13.81 9.60
N THR A 221 -22.78 -14.62 10.49
CA THR A 221 -21.46 -14.34 11.07
C THR A 221 -20.32 -15.15 10.44
N LYS A 222 -20.62 -16.30 9.84
CA LYS A 222 -19.62 -17.24 9.31
C LYS A 222 -20.05 -17.81 7.96
N ILE A 223 -19.07 -18.29 7.21
CA ILE A 223 -19.32 -18.99 5.96
C ILE A 223 -20.21 -20.22 6.17
N ASN A 224 -21.18 -20.44 5.29
CA ASN A 224 -22.05 -21.60 5.29
C ASN A 224 -21.22 -22.90 5.20
N ASN A 225 -21.53 -23.86 6.09
CA ASN A 225 -20.81 -25.12 6.18
C ASN A 225 -20.84 -25.94 4.88
N SER A 226 -21.91 -25.82 4.08
CA SER A 226 -22.04 -26.49 2.77
C SER A 226 -20.97 -26.04 1.76
N LEU A 227 -20.39 -24.86 1.96
CA LEU A 227 -19.35 -24.28 1.11
C LEU A 227 -17.93 -24.63 1.59
N LYS A 228 -17.73 -24.98 2.85
CA LYS A 228 -16.42 -25.35 3.42
C LYS A 228 -15.86 -26.67 2.89
N THR A 229 -16.74 -27.62 2.55
CA THR A 229 -16.37 -29.02 2.26
C THR A 229 -16.32 -29.37 0.77
N ARG A 230 -16.65 -28.43 -0.12
CA ARG A 230 -16.72 -28.72 -1.56
C ARG A 230 -15.38 -28.53 -2.25
N ARG A 231 -14.68 -29.63 -2.53
CA ARG A 231 -13.61 -29.63 -3.54
C ARG A 231 -14.25 -29.37 -4.93
N PRO A 232 -13.73 -28.41 -5.71
CA PRO A 232 -14.23 -28.15 -7.07
C PRO A 232 -14.03 -29.39 -7.94
N LYS A 233 -15.11 -29.89 -8.57
CA LYS A 233 -15.07 -31.05 -9.47
C LYS A 233 -14.72 -30.69 -10.91
N SER A 234 -14.95 -29.43 -11.31
CA SER A 234 -14.60 -28.90 -12.63
C SER A 234 -13.38 -28.00 -12.51
N LYS A 235 -12.44 -28.19 -13.40
CA LYS A 235 -11.19 -27.42 -13.48
C LYS A 235 -11.01 -26.91 -14.92
N ASP A 236 -10.45 -25.72 -15.06
CA ASP A 236 -10.02 -25.17 -16.35
C ASP A 236 -8.82 -25.98 -16.93
N LYS A 237 -8.34 -25.56 -18.12
CA LYS A 237 -7.15 -26.19 -18.77
C LYS A 237 -5.89 -26.14 -17.91
N HIS A 238 -5.84 -25.32 -16.86
CA HIS A 238 -4.73 -25.17 -15.90
C HIS A 238 -5.02 -25.83 -14.54
N GLY A 239 -6.10 -26.63 -14.43
CA GLY A 239 -6.47 -27.32 -13.19
C GLY A 239 -7.15 -26.47 -12.11
N ARG A 240 -7.60 -25.25 -12.45
CA ARG A 240 -8.28 -24.32 -11.55
C ARG A 240 -9.80 -24.51 -11.57
N PRO A 241 -10.54 -24.15 -10.49
CA PRO A 241 -11.99 -24.23 -10.45
C PRO A 241 -12.63 -23.33 -11.51
N GLU A 242 -13.47 -23.87 -12.36
CA GLU A 242 -14.23 -23.13 -13.36
C GLU A 242 -15.43 -22.41 -12.72
N GLY A 243 -15.68 -21.15 -13.11
CA GLY A 243 -16.83 -20.36 -12.68
C GLY A 243 -18.11 -20.69 -13.49
N PRO A 244 -19.30 -20.29 -13.00
CA PRO A 244 -20.54 -20.41 -13.77
C PRO A 244 -20.57 -19.39 -14.91
N SER A 245 -21.23 -19.72 -16.04
CA SER A 245 -21.46 -18.76 -17.13
C SER A 245 -22.44 -17.65 -16.70
N ILE A 246 -22.27 -16.45 -17.27
CA ILE A 246 -23.11 -15.28 -17.00
C ILE A 246 -24.59 -15.61 -17.28
N SER A 247 -24.90 -16.20 -18.42
CA SER A 247 -26.24 -16.59 -18.81
C SER A 247 -26.89 -17.60 -17.84
N SER A 248 -26.09 -18.52 -17.29
CA SER A 248 -26.55 -19.45 -16.25
C SER A 248 -26.90 -18.74 -14.94
N VAL A 249 -26.07 -17.78 -14.50
CA VAL A 249 -26.35 -17.00 -13.29
C VAL A 249 -27.62 -16.19 -13.47
N VAL A 250 -27.76 -15.41 -14.56
CA VAL A 250 -28.94 -14.57 -14.83
C VAL A 250 -30.22 -15.41 -14.96
N SER A 251 -30.16 -16.56 -15.65
CA SER A 251 -31.31 -17.48 -15.75
C SER A 251 -31.74 -18.01 -14.39
N LYS A 252 -30.81 -18.29 -13.47
CA LYS A 252 -31.12 -18.71 -12.08
C LYS A 252 -31.72 -17.58 -11.26
N LEU A 253 -31.24 -16.32 -11.45
CA LEU A 253 -31.83 -15.13 -10.83
C LEU A 253 -33.29 -14.94 -11.31
N LYS A 254 -33.55 -15.06 -12.63
CA LYS A 254 -34.91 -14.98 -13.17
C LYS A 254 -35.85 -16.03 -12.56
N LYS A 255 -35.38 -17.29 -12.46
CA LYS A 255 -36.15 -18.38 -11.86
C LYS A 255 -36.45 -18.19 -10.37
N ARG A 256 -35.63 -17.41 -9.64
CA ARG A 256 -35.79 -17.12 -8.22
C ARG A 256 -36.49 -15.77 -7.97
N GLU A 257 -36.97 -15.11 -9.01
CA GLU A 257 -37.57 -13.76 -8.91
C GLU A 257 -36.65 -12.70 -8.30
N MET A 258 -35.37 -12.85 -8.55
CA MET A 258 -34.33 -11.94 -8.00
C MET A 258 -33.96 -10.81 -8.98
N LEU A 259 -34.71 -10.57 -10.03
CA LEU A 259 -34.55 -9.43 -10.97
C LEU A 259 -35.40 -8.24 -10.50
N PRO A 260 -35.01 -6.98 -10.84
CA PRO A 260 -33.89 -6.57 -11.67
C PRO A 260 -32.54 -6.67 -10.96
N ALA A 261 -31.45 -6.86 -11.73
CA ALA A 261 -30.11 -7.04 -11.21
C ALA A 261 -29.09 -6.11 -11.86
N ILE A 262 -28.13 -5.63 -11.05
CA ILE A 262 -26.89 -5.02 -11.52
C ILE A 262 -25.79 -6.08 -11.42
N TYR A 263 -25.13 -6.36 -12.54
CA TYR A 263 -24.04 -7.33 -12.63
C TYR A 263 -22.72 -6.57 -12.78
N PHE A 264 -21.92 -6.48 -11.71
CA PHE A 264 -20.65 -5.76 -11.71
C PHE A 264 -19.53 -6.57 -12.37
N ILE A 265 -18.88 -5.98 -13.39
CA ILE A 265 -17.77 -6.54 -14.15
C ILE A 265 -16.68 -5.47 -14.25
N PHE A 266 -15.46 -5.74 -13.77
CA PHE A 266 -14.36 -4.76 -13.69
C PHE A 266 -13.65 -4.49 -15.02
N SER A 267 -14.38 -4.56 -16.13
CA SER A 267 -13.89 -4.31 -17.47
C SER A 267 -15.01 -3.83 -18.38
N ARG A 268 -14.82 -2.72 -19.09
CA ARG A 268 -15.78 -2.19 -20.08
C ARG A 268 -16.07 -3.22 -21.16
N ARG A 269 -14.99 -3.77 -21.78
CA ARG A 269 -15.12 -4.84 -22.78
C ARG A 269 -15.79 -6.09 -22.21
N GLY A 270 -15.57 -6.35 -20.91
CA GLY A 270 -16.26 -7.43 -20.21
C GLY A 270 -17.76 -7.20 -20.10
N CYS A 271 -18.20 -5.95 -19.85
CA CYS A 271 -19.63 -5.60 -19.81
C CYS A 271 -20.28 -5.78 -21.19
N ASP A 272 -19.66 -5.29 -22.26
CA ASP A 272 -20.17 -5.47 -23.62
C ASP A 272 -20.22 -6.96 -24.02
N LYS A 273 -19.16 -7.71 -23.74
CA LYS A 273 -19.13 -9.16 -23.96
C LYS A 273 -20.20 -9.92 -23.16
N ALA A 274 -20.49 -9.48 -21.95
CA ALA A 274 -21.54 -10.07 -21.13
C ALA A 274 -22.93 -9.87 -21.73
N VAL A 275 -23.19 -8.73 -22.37
CA VAL A 275 -24.42 -8.50 -23.15
C VAL A 275 -24.51 -9.52 -24.31
N ASP A 276 -23.41 -9.71 -25.05
CA ASP A 276 -23.35 -10.67 -26.16
C ASP A 276 -23.54 -12.13 -25.69
N GLU A 277 -22.95 -12.50 -24.51
CA GLU A 277 -23.11 -13.85 -23.92
C GLU A 277 -24.54 -14.18 -23.49
N MET A 278 -25.42 -13.19 -23.33
CA MET A 278 -26.83 -13.43 -23.08
C MET A 278 -27.57 -13.98 -24.29
N GLY A 279 -27.05 -13.81 -25.51
CA GLY A 279 -27.57 -14.36 -26.75
C GLY A 279 -29.04 -13.99 -26.96
N PRO A 280 -29.89 -14.95 -27.35
CA PRO A 280 -31.31 -14.68 -27.67
C PRO A 280 -32.23 -14.61 -26.43
N ILE A 281 -31.68 -14.70 -25.21
CA ILE A 281 -32.50 -14.74 -23.99
C ILE A 281 -33.25 -13.42 -23.82
N SER A 282 -34.59 -13.50 -23.68
CA SER A 282 -35.42 -12.37 -23.27
C SER A 282 -35.77 -12.47 -21.79
N LEU A 283 -35.58 -11.34 -21.07
CA LEU A 283 -35.87 -11.22 -19.65
C LEU A 283 -37.23 -10.57 -19.37
N VAL A 284 -37.86 -9.98 -20.42
CA VAL A 284 -39.10 -9.24 -20.36
C VAL A 284 -40.24 -10.05 -20.97
N ASN A 285 -41.47 -9.71 -20.60
CA ASN A 285 -42.68 -10.23 -21.23
C ASN A 285 -43.05 -9.39 -22.48
N GLU A 286 -44.07 -9.81 -23.22
CA GLU A 286 -44.50 -9.15 -24.48
C GLU A 286 -44.92 -7.69 -24.28
N GLN A 287 -45.63 -7.38 -23.20
CA GLN A 287 -46.06 -6.03 -22.86
C GLN A 287 -44.88 -5.12 -22.54
N GLU A 288 -43.95 -5.60 -21.71
CA GLU A 288 -42.72 -4.87 -21.38
C GLU A 288 -41.85 -4.67 -22.63
N ALA A 289 -41.73 -5.67 -23.50
CA ALA A 289 -40.99 -5.56 -24.76
C ALA A 289 -41.57 -4.49 -25.69
N ALA A 290 -42.89 -4.39 -25.77
CA ALA A 290 -43.57 -3.35 -26.55
C ALA A 290 -43.30 -1.95 -25.97
N GLN A 291 -43.33 -1.79 -24.63
CA GLN A 291 -43.00 -0.53 -23.96
C GLN A 291 -41.54 -0.14 -24.18
N LEU A 292 -40.59 -1.08 -24.01
CA LEU A 292 -39.19 -0.87 -24.32
C LEU A 292 -38.97 -0.40 -25.74
N LYS A 293 -39.58 -1.09 -26.70
CA LYS A 293 -39.46 -0.74 -28.11
C LYS A 293 -39.93 0.70 -28.37
N ALA A 294 -41.12 1.08 -27.90
CA ALA A 294 -41.65 2.42 -28.07
C ALA A 294 -40.69 3.50 -27.50
N ARG A 295 -40.18 3.29 -26.29
CA ARG A 295 -39.27 4.25 -25.64
C ARG A 295 -37.90 4.35 -26.33
N ILE A 296 -37.35 3.21 -26.74
CA ILE A 296 -36.04 3.16 -27.40
C ILE A 296 -36.16 3.78 -28.82
N ASP A 297 -37.22 3.48 -29.57
CA ASP A 297 -37.44 4.04 -30.91
C ASP A 297 -37.67 5.57 -30.85
N GLU A 298 -38.39 6.05 -29.81
CA GLU A 298 -38.55 7.48 -29.55
C GLU A 298 -37.20 8.15 -29.27
N PHE A 299 -36.36 7.52 -28.42
CA PHE A 299 -35.03 8.04 -28.10
C PHE A 299 -34.12 8.08 -29.33
N ILE A 300 -34.12 7.00 -30.15
CA ILE A 300 -33.29 6.92 -31.36
C ILE A 300 -33.73 7.99 -32.38
N THR A 301 -35.02 8.23 -32.49
CA THR A 301 -35.55 9.27 -33.39
C THR A 301 -35.08 10.66 -32.97
N LYS A 302 -35.06 10.93 -31.65
CA LYS A 302 -34.59 12.21 -31.10
C LYS A 302 -33.06 12.34 -31.10
N ASN A 303 -32.32 11.23 -30.95
CA ASN A 303 -30.89 11.20 -30.78
C ASN A 303 -30.23 10.10 -31.65
N PRO A 304 -30.29 10.21 -33.00
CA PRO A 304 -29.80 9.16 -33.89
C PRO A 304 -28.31 8.85 -33.73
N GLU A 305 -27.51 9.86 -33.37
CA GLU A 305 -26.07 9.72 -33.14
C GLU A 305 -25.70 9.04 -31.79
N ALA A 306 -26.64 9.02 -30.84
CA ALA A 306 -26.43 8.35 -29.55
C ALA A 306 -26.72 6.85 -29.56
N ALA A 307 -27.37 6.35 -30.65
CA ALA A 307 -27.80 4.97 -30.75
C ALA A 307 -26.65 3.98 -30.92
N ARG A 308 -26.45 3.10 -29.96
CA ARG A 308 -25.52 1.97 -30.04
C ARG A 308 -26.15 0.78 -30.78
N THR A 309 -25.97 0.70 -32.06
CA THR A 309 -26.60 -0.31 -32.92
C THR A 309 -26.51 -1.74 -32.37
N LYS A 310 -25.35 -2.15 -31.85
CA LYS A 310 -25.12 -3.48 -31.26
C LYS A 310 -25.85 -3.72 -29.93
N GLN A 311 -26.28 -2.68 -29.23
CA GLN A 311 -26.95 -2.79 -27.94
C GLN A 311 -28.48 -2.59 -28.04
N ILE A 312 -29.04 -2.20 -29.17
CA ILE A 312 -30.46 -1.97 -29.36
C ILE A 312 -31.23 -3.29 -29.16
N GLU A 313 -30.85 -4.35 -29.86
CA GLU A 313 -31.53 -5.66 -29.79
C GLU A 313 -31.48 -6.28 -28.38
N PRO A 314 -30.34 -6.32 -27.66
CA PRO A 314 -30.32 -6.73 -26.25
C PRO A 314 -31.20 -5.85 -25.37
N LEU A 315 -31.23 -4.53 -25.60
CA LEU A 315 -32.02 -3.59 -24.80
C LEU A 315 -33.53 -3.86 -24.94
N TYR A 316 -34.04 -4.22 -26.14
CA TYR A 316 -35.45 -4.65 -26.35
C TYR A 316 -35.79 -5.91 -25.52
N ARG A 317 -34.77 -6.69 -25.15
CA ARG A 317 -34.94 -7.89 -24.31
C ARG A 317 -34.73 -7.65 -22.83
N GLY A 318 -34.56 -6.37 -22.41
CA GLY A 318 -34.36 -5.96 -21.03
C GLY A 318 -32.93 -6.15 -20.52
N ILE A 319 -31.92 -6.14 -21.42
CA ILE A 319 -30.52 -6.36 -21.14
C ILE A 319 -29.70 -5.16 -21.61
N ALA A 320 -28.88 -4.59 -20.77
CA ALA A 320 -28.06 -3.43 -21.12
C ALA A 320 -26.64 -3.50 -20.52
N ALA A 321 -25.71 -2.74 -21.10
CA ALA A 321 -24.42 -2.40 -20.49
C ALA A 321 -24.44 -0.95 -20.00
N HIS A 322 -23.70 -0.69 -18.92
CA HIS A 322 -23.51 0.65 -18.35
C HIS A 322 -22.08 0.83 -17.85
N HIS A 323 -21.29 1.60 -18.57
CA HIS A 323 -19.89 1.89 -18.21
C HIS A 323 -19.43 3.23 -18.82
N ALA A 324 -18.28 3.73 -18.36
CA ALA A 324 -17.74 5.03 -18.78
C ALA A 324 -17.44 5.14 -20.28
N GLY A 325 -17.31 4.03 -21.00
CA GLY A 325 -17.12 4.01 -22.47
C GLY A 325 -18.39 4.22 -23.30
N ILE A 326 -19.56 4.39 -22.66
CA ILE A 326 -20.85 4.60 -23.31
C ILE A 326 -21.22 6.08 -23.26
N LEU A 327 -21.85 6.58 -24.32
CA LEU A 327 -22.32 7.96 -24.36
C LEU A 327 -23.27 8.26 -23.19
N PRO A 328 -23.13 9.45 -22.58
CA PRO A 328 -23.97 9.84 -21.45
C PRO A 328 -25.47 9.78 -21.76
N ALA A 329 -25.89 10.23 -22.94
CA ALA A 329 -27.32 10.17 -23.37
C ALA A 329 -27.84 8.71 -23.39
N TRP A 330 -27.08 7.75 -23.92
CA TRP A 330 -27.46 6.34 -23.90
C TRP A 330 -27.49 5.76 -22.48
N LYS A 331 -26.51 6.15 -21.62
CA LYS A 331 -26.54 5.75 -20.21
C LYS A 331 -27.80 6.27 -19.52
N GLY A 332 -28.17 7.53 -19.75
CA GLY A 332 -29.38 8.12 -19.20
C GLY A 332 -30.64 7.34 -19.59
N LEU A 333 -30.75 6.91 -20.84
CA LEU A 333 -31.85 6.03 -21.30
C LEU A 333 -31.84 4.70 -20.51
N VAL A 334 -30.69 4.05 -20.40
CA VAL A 334 -30.57 2.77 -19.67
C VAL A 334 -30.97 2.95 -18.20
N GLU A 335 -30.52 4.03 -17.56
CA GLU A 335 -30.83 4.37 -16.16
C GLU A 335 -32.37 4.57 -15.99
N GLU A 336 -33.00 5.32 -16.88
CA GLU A 336 -34.43 5.56 -16.85
C GLU A 336 -35.22 4.25 -16.99
N LEU A 337 -34.92 3.46 -18.04
CA LEU A 337 -35.59 2.19 -18.30
C LEU A 337 -35.39 1.16 -17.18
N PHE A 338 -34.22 1.20 -16.51
CA PHE A 338 -33.96 0.34 -15.35
C PHE A 338 -34.75 0.78 -14.12
N GLN A 339 -34.83 2.09 -13.84
CA GLN A 339 -35.65 2.63 -12.76
C GLN A 339 -37.16 2.32 -12.97
N GLN A 340 -37.64 2.34 -14.22
CA GLN A 340 -38.98 1.91 -14.58
C GLN A 340 -39.19 0.39 -14.49
N GLY A 341 -38.14 -0.37 -14.23
CA GLY A 341 -38.17 -1.84 -14.12
C GLY A 341 -38.31 -2.56 -15.46
N LEU A 342 -38.15 -1.86 -16.57
CA LEU A 342 -38.21 -2.42 -17.93
C LEU A 342 -36.89 -3.13 -18.29
N VAL A 343 -35.74 -2.57 -17.95
CA VAL A 343 -34.46 -3.25 -18.05
C VAL A 343 -34.30 -4.15 -16.83
N LYS A 344 -34.02 -5.43 -17.04
CA LYS A 344 -33.99 -6.47 -16.01
C LYS A 344 -32.56 -6.79 -15.54
N VAL A 345 -31.58 -6.61 -16.42
CA VAL A 345 -30.15 -6.81 -16.08
C VAL A 345 -29.31 -5.73 -16.73
N VAL A 346 -28.45 -5.11 -15.90
CA VAL A 346 -27.44 -4.15 -16.34
C VAL A 346 -26.07 -4.68 -16.01
N PHE A 347 -25.22 -4.89 -17.01
CA PHE A 347 -23.82 -5.20 -16.86
C PHE A 347 -23.03 -3.89 -16.68
N ALA A 348 -22.45 -3.67 -15.51
CA ALA A 348 -21.86 -2.39 -15.16
C ALA A 348 -20.45 -2.51 -14.58
N THR A 349 -19.66 -1.44 -14.78
CA THR A 349 -18.39 -1.29 -14.05
C THR A 349 -18.62 -0.72 -12.65
N GLU A 350 -17.60 -0.78 -11.78
CA GLU A 350 -17.68 -0.27 -10.40
C GLU A 350 -18.13 1.20 -10.31
N THR A 351 -17.93 2.00 -11.37
CA THR A 351 -18.36 3.40 -11.42
C THR A 351 -19.87 3.60 -11.23
N LEU A 352 -20.69 2.59 -11.54
CA LEU A 352 -22.13 2.62 -11.26
C LEU A 352 -22.42 2.50 -9.76
N ALA A 353 -21.57 1.82 -9.01
CA ALA A 353 -21.71 1.70 -7.57
C ALA A 353 -21.53 3.06 -6.86
N ALA A 354 -20.75 3.95 -7.45
CA ALA A 354 -20.38 5.24 -6.92
C ALA A 354 -21.29 6.35 -7.49
N GLY A 355 -22.28 6.79 -6.74
CA GLY A 355 -22.95 8.08 -6.97
C GLY A 355 -24.18 8.07 -7.88
N ILE A 356 -24.52 7.02 -8.61
CA ILE A 356 -25.76 6.98 -9.44
C ILE A 356 -26.89 6.33 -8.62
N ASN A 357 -28.05 6.99 -8.55
CA ASN A 357 -29.23 6.43 -7.87
C ASN A 357 -29.92 5.40 -8.76
N MET A 358 -29.38 4.20 -8.77
CA MET A 358 -29.89 3.08 -9.57
C MET A 358 -29.93 1.81 -8.68
N PRO A 359 -30.92 1.72 -7.78
CA PRO A 359 -31.04 0.56 -6.90
C PRO A 359 -31.64 -0.64 -7.65
N ALA A 360 -31.15 -1.83 -7.36
CA ALA A 360 -31.61 -3.09 -7.91
C ALA A 360 -32.17 -4.00 -6.81
N ARG A 361 -32.96 -5.01 -7.15
CA ARG A 361 -33.27 -6.07 -6.18
C ARG A 361 -32.03 -6.89 -5.85
N THR A 362 -31.21 -7.15 -6.88
CA THR A 362 -29.99 -7.98 -6.74
C THR A 362 -28.75 -7.25 -7.27
N THR A 363 -27.64 -7.41 -6.59
CA THR A 363 -26.31 -7.11 -7.13
C THR A 363 -25.52 -8.39 -7.30
N VAL A 364 -24.86 -8.53 -8.45
CA VAL A 364 -23.96 -9.65 -8.74
C VAL A 364 -22.55 -9.12 -8.88
N ILE A 365 -21.59 -9.69 -8.16
CA ILE A 365 -20.18 -9.28 -8.20
C ILE A 365 -19.39 -10.41 -8.86
N SER A 366 -18.92 -10.17 -10.11
CA SER A 366 -18.30 -11.19 -10.96
C SER A 366 -16.94 -11.68 -10.48
N SER A 367 -16.20 -10.86 -9.77
CA SER A 367 -14.87 -11.14 -9.22
C SER A 367 -14.68 -10.38 -7.91
N LEU A 368 -13.91 -10.93 -7.00
CA LEU A 368 -13.59 -10.29 -5.73
C LEU A 368 -12.23 -9.58 -5.76
N SER A 369 -11.50 -9.68 -6.86
CA SER A 369 -10.28 -8.93 -7.11
C SER A 369 -10.36 -8.09 -8.37
N LYS A 370 -9.63 -6.99 -8.37
CA LYS A 370 -9.50 -6.10 -9.52
C LYS A 370 -8.04 -5.84 -9.89
N ARG A 371 -7.80 -5.57 -11.17
CA ARG A 371 -6.50 -5.19 -11.66
C ARG A 371 -6.24 -3.71 -11.36
N THR A 372 -5.09 -3.44 -10.76
CA THR A 372 -4.55 -2.10 -10.54
C THR A 372 -3.20 -1.97 -11.22
N ASP A 373 -2.62 -0.79 -11.24
CA ASP A 373 -1.28 -0.54 -11.80
C ASP A 373 -0.18 -1.38 -11.12
N ARG A 374 -0.42 -1.81 -9.87
CA ARG A 374 0.48 -2.67 -9.09
C ARG A 374 0.16 -4.17 -9.18
N GLY A 375 -0.76 -4.57 -10.07
CA GLY A 375 -1.20 -5.96 -10.23
C GLY A 375 -2.64 -6.20 -9.73
N HIS A 376 -2.98 -7.47 -9.47
CA HIS A 376 -4.31 -7.85 -8.95
C HIS A 376 -4.35 -7.71 -7.42
N ARG A 377 -5.39 -7.07 -6.89
CA ARG A 377 -5.68 -7.02 -5.46
C ARG A 377 -7.13 -7.40 -5.16
N LEU A 378 -7.37 -7.93 -3.98
CA LEU A 378 -8.71 -8.12 -3.46
C LEU A 378 -9.43 -6.76 -3.32
N LEU A 379 -10.74 -6.75 -3.49
CA LEU A 379 -11.57 -5.58 -3.19
C LEU A 379 -11.38 -5.18 -1.72
N THR A 380 -11.46 -3.88 -1.44
CA THR A 380 -11.60 -3.43 -0.07
C THR A 380 -13.01 -3.71 0.44
N ALA A 381 -13.20 -3.72 1.75
CA ALA A 381 -14.53 -3.89 2.33
C ALA A 381 -15.49 -2.78 1.88
N SER A 382 -15.02 -1.55 1.82
CA SER A 382 -15.81 -0.40 1.37
C SER A 382 -16.23 -0.50 -0.10
N GLU A 383 -15.33 -0.93 -1.01
CA GLU A 383 -15.65 -1.19 -2.42
C GLU A 383 -16.73 -2.27 -2.56
N PHE A 384 -16.59 -3.36 -1.80
CA PHE A 384 -17.57 -4.44 -1.79
C PHE A 384 -18.93 -3.97 -1.24
N LEU A 385 -18.94 -3.30 -0.10
CA LEU A 385 -20.16 -2.80 0.56
C LEU A 385 -20.87 -1.75 -0.30
N GLN A 386 -20.15 -0.92 -1.05
CA GLN A 386 -20.72 0.07 -1.96
C GLN A 386 -21.47 -0.60 -3.11
N MET A 387 -20.93 -1.67 -3.71
CA MET A 387 -21.61 -2.47 -4.72
C MET A 387 -22.79 -3.26 -4.13
N ALA A 388 -22.57 -3.92 -3.00
CA ALA A 388 -23.61 -4.64 -2.26
C ALA A 388 -24.75 -3.71 -1.84
N GLY A 389 -24.42 -2.46 -1.50
CA GLY A 389 -25.34 -1.42 -1.09
C GLY A 389 -26.37 -1.02 -2.15
N ARG A 390 -26.15 -1.36 -3.42
CA ARG A 390 -27.13 -1.15 -4.50
C ARG A 390 -28.25 -2.19 -4.52
N ALA A 391 -28.14 -3.28 -3.76
CA ALA A 391 -29.18 -4.29 -3.65
C ALA A 391 -30.27 -3.85 -2.66
N GLY A 392 -31.52 -4.16 -2.95
CA GLY A 392 -32.70 -3.86 -2.13
C GLY A 392 -33.23 -2.45 -2.35
N ARG A 393 -34.39 -2.35 -3.00
CA ARG A 393 -35.09 -1.10 -3.31
C ARG A 393 -36.04 -0.75 -2.15
N ARG A 394 -35.80 0.37 -1.48
CA ARG A 394 -36.67 0.83 -0.37
C ARG A 394 -38.11 1.01 -0.86
N GLY A 395 -39.07 0.50 -0.10
CA GLY A 395 -40.50 0.56 -0.42
C GLY A 395 -40.96 -0.44 -1.50
N MET A 396 -40.07 -1.23 -2.12
CA MET A 396 -40.37 -2.20 -3.15
C MET A 396 -39.95 -3.64 -2.83
N ASP A 397 -38.82 -3.80 -2.16
CA ASP A 397 -38.25 -5.09 -1.83
C ASP A 397 -38.21 -5.31 -0.30
N THR A 398 -38.50 -6.52 0.14
CA THR A 398 -38.37 -6.93 1.55
C THR A 398 -36.91 -7.29 1.88
N ASN A 399 -36.19 -7.88 0.91
CA ASN A 399 -34.79 -8.26 1.01
C ASN A 399 -34.03 -7.84 -0.25
N GLY A 400 -32.79 -7.43 -0.08
CA GLY A 400 -31.83 -7.21 -1.16
C GLY A 400 -30.87 -8.40 -1.26
N TYR A 401 -30.53 -8.81 -2.48
CA TYR A 401 -29.69 -9.98 -2.71
C TYR A 401 -28.31 -9.59 -3.23
N VAL A 402 -27.26 -10.10 -2.61
CA VAL A 402 -25.88 -9.91 -3.04
C VAL A 402 -25.31 -11.26 -3.46
N VAL A 403 -25.00 -11.43 -4.73
CA VAL A 403 -24.50 -12.68 -5.30
C VAL A 403 -23.05 -12.52 -5.70
N THR A 404 -22.14 -13.21 -5.06
CA THR A 404 -20.73 -13.29 -5.45
C THR A 404 -20.51 -14.52 -6.32
N VAL A 405 -19.70 -14.37 -7.37
CA VAL A 405 -19.48 -15.43 -8.36
C VAL A 405 -18.14 -16.10 -8.15
N GLN A 406 -18.11 -17.44 -8.19
CA GLN A 406 -16.87 -18.21 -8.16
C GLN A 406 -16.00 -17.87 -9.37
N THR A 407 -14.73 -17.59 -9.14
CA THR A 407 -13.71 -17.45 -10.19
C THR A 407 -12.61 -18.51 -10.02
N PRO A 408 -11.69 -18.65 -10.98
CA PRO A 408 -10.51 -19.52 -10.83
C PRO A 408 -9.59 -19.12 -9.68
N PHE A 409 -9.72 -17.90 -9.18
CA PHE A 409 -8.78 -17.30 -8.20
C PHE A 409 -9.43 -17.06 -6.83
N GLU A 410 -10.73 -16.75 -6.78
CA GLU A 410 -11.43 -16.43 -5.55
C GLU A 410 -12.63 -17.36 -5.36
N GLY A 411 -12.90 -17.67 -4.10
CA GLY A 411 -13.95 -18.57 -3.69
C GLY A 411 -14.87 -18.00 -2.60
N ALA A 412 -15.62 -18.90 -1.99
CA ALA A 412 -16.59 -18.55 -0.95
C ALA A 412 -15.96 -18.00 0.33
N LYS A 413 -14.67 -18.29 0.60
CA LYS A 413 -13.97 -17.76 1.79
C LYS A 413 -13.72 -16.27 1.68
N GLU A 414 -13.19 -15.83 0.55
CA GLU A 414 -12.94 -14.42 0.26
C GLU A 414 -14.26 -13.65 0.22
N ALA A 415 -15.31 -14.24 -0.38
CA ALA A 415 -16.65 -13.67 -0.40
C ALA A 415 -17.23 -13.50 1.01
N ALA A 416 -17.13 -14.52 1.87
CA ALA A 416 -17.62 -14.45 3.24
C ALA A 416 -16.83 -13.45 4.09
N TYR A 417 -15.50 -13.35 3.88
CA TYR A 417 -14.68 -12.34 4.52
C TYR A 417 -15.17 -10.93 4.20
N LEU A 418 -15.36 -10.60 2.92
CA LEU A 418 -15.83 -9.28 2.49
C LEU A 418 -17.28 -8.98 2.94
N ALA A 419 -18.15 -9.99 2.95
CA ALA A 419 -19.53 -9.86 3.40
C ALA A 419 -19.67 -9.60 4.90
N THR A 420 -18.69 -10.03 5.71
CA THR A 420 -18.67 -9.85 7.17
C THR A 420 -17.68 -8.80 7.63
N ALA A 421 -16.86 -8.25 6.73
CA ALA A 421 -15.91 -7.18 7.05
C ALA A 421 -16.66 -5.87 7.35
N GLY A 422 -16.15 -5.13 8.35
CA GLY A 422 -16.58 -3.74 8.59
C GLY A 422 -16.09 -2.80 7.46
N ALA A 423 -16.63 -1.59 7.42
CA ALA A 423 -16.17 -0.58 6.50
C ALA A 423 -14.70 -0.21 6.75
N ASP A 424 -14.00 0.21 5.70
CA ASP A 424 -12.64 0.70 5.83
C ASP A 424 -12.62 2.08 6.51
N PRO A 425 -11.51 2.47 7.17
CA PRO A 425 -11.37 3.82 7.68
C PRO A 425 -11.21 4.83 6.54
N LEU A 426 -11.70 6.03 6.78
CA LEU A 426 -11.44 7.19 5.94
C LEU A 426 -9.98 7.62 6.10
N VAL A 427 -9.27 7.74 4.98
CA VAL A 427 -7.86 8.15 4.93
C VAL A 427 -7.77 9.47 4.18
N SER A 428 -7.02 10.41 4.70
CA SER A 428 -6.76 11.67 3.99
C SER A 428 -5.93 11.43 2.73
N GLN A 429 -6.26 12.16 1.67
CA GLN A 429 -5.50 12.25 0.43
C GLN A 429 -4.94 13.67 0.22
N PHE A 430 -4.88 14.44 1.29
CA PHE A 430 -4.42 15.84 1.24
C PHE A 430 -3.01 15.92 0.68
N THR A 431 -2.88 16.63 -0.44
CA THR A 431 -1.62 16.92 -1.12
C THR A 431 -1.68 18.36 -1.64
N PRO A 432 -0.78 19.24 -1.18
CA PRO A 432 -0.73 20.61 -1.68
C PRO A 432 -0.50 20.66 -3.19
N THR A 433 -1.17 21.60 -3.89
CA THR A 433 -1.00 21.88 -5.33
C THR A 433 -0.43 23.28 -5.56
N TYR A 434 0.05 23.56 -6.77
CA TYR A 434 0.53 24.90 -7.11
C TYR A 434 -0.58 25.95 -6.98
N GLY A 435 -1.80 25.60 -7.44
CA GLY A 435 -2.96 26.46 -7.33
C GLY A 435 -3.31 26.76 -5.88
N MET A 436 -3.25 25.75 -4.98
CA MET A 436 -3.45 25.96 -3.55
C MET A 436 -2.43 26.93 -2.95
N VAL A 437 -1.14 26.69 -3.21
CA VAL A 437 -0.05 27.54 -2.69
C VAL A 437 -0.22 28.98 -3.14
N LEU A 438 -0.45 29.19 -4.43
CA LEU A 438 -0.59 30.53 -5.02
C LEU A 438 -1.83 31.26 -4.49
N ASN A 439 -2.99 30.59 -4.42
CA ASN A 439 -4.21 31.20 -3.91
C ASN A 439 -4.09 31.54 -2.41
N LEU A 440 -3.42 30.69 -1.61
CA LEU A 440 -3.16 30.97 -0.20
C LEU A 440 -2.25 32.18 -0.02
N LEU A 441 -1.14 32.26 -0.75
CA LEU A 441 -0.19 33.35 -0.61
C LEU A 441 -0.69 34.69 -1.14
N GLN A 442 -1.78 34.72 -1.95
CA GLN A 442 -2.46 35.96 -2.33
C GLN A 442 -3.23 36.60 -1.17
N THR A 443 -3.73 35.80 -0.25
CA THR A 443 -4.67 36.26 0.79
C THR A 443 -4.16 36.06 2.21
N HIS A 444 -3.10 35.26 2.41
CA HIS A 444 -2.59 34.84 3.71
C HIS A 444 -1.07 34.99 3.79
N SER A 445 -0.59 35.31 4.99
CA SER A 445 0.84 35.23 5.32
C SER A 445 1.30 33.77 5.42
N LEU A 446 2.59 33.53 5.30
CA LEU A 446 3.17 32.17 5.41
C LEU A 446 2.83 31.45 6.74
N PRO A 447 2.84 32.12 7.92
CA PRO A 447 2.36 31.50 9.16
C PRO A 447 0.88 31.09 9.12
N GLN A 448 0.01 31.90 8.51
CA GLN A 448 -1.40 31.56 8.34
C GLN A 448 -1.59 30.41 7.36
N ALA A 449 -0.84 30.38 6.26
CA ALA A 449 -0.83 29.25 5.33
C ALA A 449 -0.39 27.95 6.02
N LYS A 450 0.61 28.04 6.92
CA LYS A 450 1.04 26.89 7.73
C LYS A 450 -0.08 26.38 8.62
N GLU A 451 -0.75 27.26 9.34
CA GLU A 451 -1.89 26.91 10.20
C GLU A 451 -2.96 26.15 9.43
N LEU A 452 -3.22 26.55 8.18
CA LEU A 452 -4.21 25.91 7.32
C LEU A 452 -3.81 24.52 6.87
N VAL A 453 -2.57 24.34 6.43
CA VAL A 453 -2.03 23.02 6.11
C VAL A 453 -2.08 22.09 7.33
N GLU A 454 -1.81 22.65 8.53
CA GLU A 454 -1.88 21.93 9.80
C GLU A 454 -3.32 21.60 10.23
N ARG A 455 -4.35 22.27 9.70
CA ARG A 455 -5.77 21.95 9.89
C ARG A 455 -6.27 20.79 9.02
N SER A 456 -5.47 20.27 8.10
CA SER A 456 -5.89 19.15 7.23
C SER A 456 -6.25 17.88 8.04
N PHE A 457 -7.15 17.08 7.51
CA PHE A 457 -7.49 15.79 8.11
C PHE A 457 -6.27 14.84 8.13
N ALA A 458 -5.38 14.99 7.14
CA ALA A 458 -4.08 14.32 7.14
C ALA A 458 -3.28 14.62 8.41
N GLN A 459 -3.15 15.89 8.76
CA GLN A 459 -2.42 16.33 9.96
C GLN A 459 -3.13 15.89 11.24
N TYR A 460 -4.45 15.93 11.28
CA TYR A 460 -5.25 15.45 12.40
C TYR A 460 -5.01 13.95 12.64
N LEU A 461 -5.11 13.12 11.61
CA LEU A 461 -4.82 11.68 11.68
C LEU A 461 -3.36 11.40 12.06
N ALA A 462 -2.41 12.17 11.50
CA ALA A 462 -1.00 12.08 11.87
C ALA A 462 -0.82 12.36 13.37
N THR A 463 -1.49 13.37 13.91
CA THR A 463 -1.44 13.70 15.36
C THR A 463 -1.96 12.54 16.22
N LEU A 464 -3.07 11.91 15.82
CA LEU A 464 -3.60 10.73 16.52
C LEU A 464 -2.63 9.54 16.46
N TYR A 465 -2.03 9.29 15.31
CA TYR A 465 -1.01 8.24 15.13
C TYR A 465 0.27 8.53 15.91
N LEU A 466 0.65 9.79 16.05
CA LEU A 466 1.87 10.23 16.72
C LEU A 466 1.77 10.15 18.26
N LYS A 467 0.58 10.26 18.87
CA LYS A 467 0.39 10.13 20.33
C LYS A 467 0.98 8.83 20.91
N PRO A 468 0.67 7.62 20.39
CA PRO A 468 1.30 6.39 20.88
C PRO A 468 2.81 6.35 20.62
N GLN A 469 3.28 6.93 19.52
CA GLN A 469 4.72 7.01 19.22
C GLN A 469 5.44 7.92 20.22
N GLN A 470 4.86 9.04 20.57
CA GLN A 470 5.39 9.94 21.58
C GLN A 470 5.42 9.29 22.97
N GLN A 471 4.40 8.54 23.34
CA GLN A 471 4.39 7.75 24.57
C GLN A 471 5.51 6.72 24.58
N ALA A 472 5.67 5.96 23.48
CA ALA A 472 6.73 4.99 23.33
C ALA A 472 8.13 5.63 23.40
N ILE A 473 8.33 6.82 22.81
CA ILE A 473 9.58 7.59 22.94
C ILE A 473 9.81 7.98 24.41
N THR A 474 8.77 8.44 25.12
CA THR A 474 8.85 8.83 26.53
C THR A 474 9.22 7.62 27.41
N GLU A 475 8.60 6.46 27.18
CA GLU A 475 8.92 5.21 27.90
C GLU A 475 10.36 4.75 27.65
N LEU A 476 10.80 4.74 26.38
CA LEU A 476 12.18 4.41 26.02
C LEU A 476 13.19 5.40 26.63
N THR A 477 12.84 6.69 26.67
CA THR A 477 13.68 7.73 27.28
C THR A 477 13.78 7.54 28.80
N ALA A 478 12.67 7.20 29.46
CA ALA A 478 12.68 6.88 30.90
C ALA A 478 13.53 5.62 31.18
N GLU A 479 13.44 4.60 30.35
CA GLU A 479 14.30 3.40 30.47
C GLU A 479 15.77 3.74 30.23
N LEU A 480 16.08 4.56 29.23
CA LEU A 480 17.44 5.05 28.96
C LEU A 480 18.00 5.82 30.15
N THR A 481 17.23 6.75 30.69
CA THR A 481 17.63 7.54 31.87
C THR A 481 17.93 6.64 33.08
N ARG A 482 17.13 5.59 33.28
CA ARG A 482 17.38 4.60 34.34
C ARG A 482 18.67 3.84 34.12
N ILE A 483 19.00 3.46 32.91
CA ILE A 483 20.26 2.78 32.56
C ILE A 483 21.42 3.76 32.67
N ASP A 484 21.27 5.00 32.24
CA ASP A 484 22.30 6.06 32.41
C ASP A 484 22.65 6.29 33.87
N PHE A 485 21.65 6.38 34.75
CA PHE A 485 21.87 6.49 36.18
C PHE A 485 22.64 5.30 36.74
N GLN A 486 22.36 4.08 36.27
CA GLN A 486 23.09 2.88 36.69
C GLN A 486 24.53 2.82 36.17
N LEU A 487 24.81 3.46 35.05
CA LEU A 487 26.11 3.49 34.39
C LEU A 487 26.89 4.79 34.72
N ALA A 488 26.28 5.77 35.36
CA ALA A 488 26.90 7.07 35.68
C ALA A 488 28.27 6.99 36.37
N PRO A 489 28.51 6.05 37.32
CA PRO A 489 29.80 5.94 37.94
C PRO A 489 30.86 5.24 37.08
N VAL A 490 30.47 4.65 35.93
CA VAL A 490 31.34 3.77 35.13
C VAL A 490 31.92 4.53 33.96
N ASP A 491 33.24 4.60 33.86
CA ASP A 491 33.90 5.21 32.72
C ASP A 491 33.71 4.36 31.45
N VAL A 492 33.22 4.98 30.38
CA VAL A 492 33.00 4.35 29.09
C VAL A 492 34.29 3.86 28.45
N ALA A 493 35.41 4.62 28.61
CA ALA A 493 36.71 4.20 28.08
C ALA A 493 37.21 2.92 28.73
N VAL A 494 36.96 2.76 30.02
CA VAL A 494 37.30 1.54 30.77
C VAL A 494 36.46 0.35 30.31
N MET A 495 35.19 0.57 30.00
CA MET A 495 34.32 -0.48 29.41
C MET A 495 34.75 -0.92 28.01
N GLU A 496 35.13 0.04 27.18
CA GLU A 496 35.63 -0.25 25.83
C GLU A 496 36.95 -0.99 25.88
N GLY A 497 37.87 -0.60 26.83
CA GLY A 497 39.11 -1.30 27.09
C GLY A 497 38.88 -2.77 27.46
N TYR A 498 37.93 -3.04 28.35
CA TYR A 498 37.57 -4.40 28.72
C TYR A 498 36.96 -5.20 27.57
N GLN A 499 36.15 -4.57 26.71
CA GLN A 499 35.62 -5.24 25.53
C GLN A 499 36.71 -5.63 24.52
N LYS A 500 37.64 -4.71 24.23
CA LYS A 500 38.80 -5.00 23.37
C LYS A 500 39.62 -6.16 23.92
N LEU A 501 39.90 -6.15 25.23
CA LEU A 501 40.63 -7.22 25.90
C LEU A 501 39.89 -8.57 25.79
N LYS A 502 38.56 -8.56 25.95
CA LYS A 502 37.72 -9.76 25.83
C LYS A 502 37.71 -10.30 24.41
N GLU A 503 37.66 -9.43 23.40
CA GLU A 503 37.74 -9.85 22.01
C GLU A 503 39.11 -10.40 21.63
N HIS A 504 40.17 -9.76 22.13
CA HIS A 504 41.55 -10.26 21.99
C HIS A 504 41.68 -11.65 22.60
N LEU A 505 41.24 -11.84 23.84
CA LEU A 505 41.24 -13.16 24.48
C LEU A 505 40.48 -14.22 23.68
N LYS A 506 39.36 -13.84 23.07
CA LYS A 506 38.59 -14.78 22.23
C LYS A 506 39.38 -15.20 20.99
N VAL A 507 40.09 -14.27 20.37
CA VAL A 507 40.93 -14.57 19.20
C VAL A 507 42.07 -15.48 19.62
N GLU A 508 42.81 -15.14 20.70
CA GLU A 508 43.95 -15.91 21.17
C GLU A 508 43.55 -17.32 21.61
N ARG A 509 42.39 -17.49 22.25
CA ARG A 509 41.85 -18.83 22.55
C ARG A 509 41.55 -19.64 21.28
N ARG A 510 41.11 -18.98 20.19
CA ARG A 510 40.92 -19.68 18.91
C ARG A 510 42.25 -20.11 18.31
N ILE A 511 43.24 -19.24 18.32
CA ILE A 511 44.59 -19.55 17.83
C ILE A 511 45.15 -20.72 18.64
N LEU A 512 45.02 -20.68 19.98
CA LEU A 512 45.45 -21.78 20.85
C LEU A 512 44.82 -23.11 20.44
N LYS A 513 43.51 -23.11 20.20
CA LYS A 513 42.80 -24.31 19.78
C LYS A 513 43.29 -24.84 18.43
N ASP A 514 43.50 -23.94 17.48
CA ASP A 514 44.01 -24.30 16.15
C ASP A 514 45.43 -24.87 16.21
N LEU A 515 46.34 -24.27 17.03
CA LEU A 515 47.67 -24.76 17.28
C LEU A 515 47.67 -26.14 17.97
N GLN A 516 46.76 -26.33 18.95
CA GLN A 516 46.61 -27.64 19.62
C GLN A 516 46.22 -28.72 18.59
N HIS A 517 45.26 -28.43 17.72
CA HIS A 517 44.84 -29.37 16.66
C HIS A 517 45.95 -29.67 15.66
N GLN A 518 46.75 -28.67 15.29
CA GLN A 518 47.90 -28.85 14.37
C GLN A 518 48.98 -29.68 15.03
N ALA A 519 49.31 -29.40 16.30
CA ALA A 519 50.29 -30.18 17.03
C ALA A 519 49.86 -31.65 17.20
N GLU A 520 48.57 -31.87 17.58
CA GLU A 520 48.03 -33.24 17.70
C GLU A 520 48.08 -33.99 16.38
N ALA A 521 47.74 -33.32 15.24
CA ALA A 521 47.80 -33.94 13.90
C ALA A 521 49.24 -34.28 13.49
N SER A 522 50.21 -33.42 13.80
CA SER A 522 51.61 -33.63 13.50
C SER A 522 52.21 -34.80 14.31
N VAL A 523 51.93 -34.81 15.64
CA VAL A 523 52.35 -35.93 16.51
C VAL A 523 51.72 -37.26 16.06
N SER A 524 50.37 -37.25 15.77
CA SER A 524 49.69 -38.45 15.32
C SER A 524 50.27 -39.02 14.00
N LYS A 525 50.66 -38.14 13.07
CA LYS A 525 51.31 -38.55 11.80
C LYS A 525 52.72 -39.16 12.11
N ALA A 526 53.53 -38.51 12.90
CA ALA A 526 54.87 -38.95 13.28
C ALA A 526 54.81 -40.30 14.06
N VAL A 527 53.91 -40.38 15.06
CA VAL A 527 53.65 -41.61 15.83
C VAL A 527 53.22 -42.76 14.91
N SER A 528 52.33 -42.51 13.94
CA SER A 528 51.87 -43.53 13.01
C SER A 528 52.99 -44.08 12.11
N GLN A 529 53.95 -43.24 11.70
CA GLN A 529 55.11 -43.65 10.95
C GLN A 529 56.08 -44.48 11.81
N LEU A 530 56.40 -44.04 13.03
CA LEU A 530 57.26 -44.73 13.97
C LEU A 530 56.69 -46.07 14.40
N LEU A 531 55.40 -46.19 14.65
CA LEU A 531 54.76 -47.43 15.08
C LEU A 531 54.98 -48.59 14.09
N GLN A 532 55.28 -48.33 12.81
CA GLN A 532 55.66 -49.38 11.84
C GLN A 532 57.00 -50.00 12.19
N GLN A 533 57.97 -49.23 12.71
CA GLN A 533 59.34 -49.63 12.99
C GLN A 533 59.61 -50.03 14.45
N VAL A 534 58.72 -49.59 15.41
CA VAL A 534 58.86 -49.89 16.82
C VAL A 534 58.85 -51.38 17.11
N GLN A 535 59.77 -51.86 17.91
CA GLN A 535 59.89 -53.23 18.42
C GLN A 535 59.09 -53.46 19.68
N PRO A 536 58.62 -54.67 19.98
CA PRO A 536 58.10 -55.00 21.30
C PRO A 536 59.03 -54.57 22.43
N GLY A 537 58.42 -54.06 23.52
CA GLY A 537 59.18 -53.48 24.68
C GLY A 537 59.01 -51.99 24.79
N VAL A 538 58.63 -51.26 23.77
CA VAL A 538 58.47 -49.83 23.78
C VAL A 538 57.15 -49.45 24.53
N ILE A 539 57.20 -48.34 25.29
CA ILE A 539 56.07 -47.83 26.03
C ILE A 539 55.27 -46.87 25.15
N LEU A 540 53.98 -47.17 24.98
CA LEU A 540 53.01 -46.42 24.23
C LEU A 540 52.04 -45.71 25.16
N TYR A 541 51.55 -44.52 24.80
CA TYR A 541 50.49 -43.81 25.48
C TYR A 541 49.16 -44.06 24.79
N LEU A 542 48.30 -44.87 25.39
CA LEU A 542 47.06 -45.34 24.77
C LEU A 542 45.86 -44.53 25.20
N LYS A 543 45.13 -43.96 24.23
CA LYS A 543 43.81 -43.32 24.39
C LYS A 543 43.12 -43.20 23.05
N GLY A 544 41.93 -43.68 22.92
CA GLY A 544 41.16 -43.64 21.69
C GLY A 544 39.83 -44.37 21.75
N LYS A 545 39.25 -44.60 20.59
CA LYS A 545 37.98 -45.29 20.49
C LYS A 545 37.99 -46.71 21.05
N ASN A 546 39.11 -47.40 20.90
CA ASN A 546 39.29 -48.76 21.34
C ASN A 546 39.93 -48.83 22.75
N VAL A 547 40.44 -47.72 23.29
CA VAL A 547 40.97 -47.57 24.62
C VAL A 547 40.27 -46.37 25.33
N PRO A 548 39.01 -46.52 25.76
CA PRO A 548 38.20 -45.45 26.31
C PRO A 548 38.61 -45.08 27.73
N VAL A 549 39.65 -44.34 27.90
CA VAL A 549 40.18 -43.87 29.20
C VAL A 549 40.11 -42.35 29.28
N SER A 550 39.98 -41.81 30.48
CA SER A 550 39.90 -40.33 30.67
C SER A 550 41.23 -39.62 30.41
N SER A 551 42.33 -40.25 30.74
CA SER A 551 43.69 -39.77 30.46
C SER A 551 44.49 -40.89 29.71
N PRO A 552 45.47 -40.51 28.89
CA PRO A 552 46.28 -41.49 28.18
C PRO A 552 46.97 -42.43 29.16
N VAL A 553 46.92 -43.73 28.91
CA VAL A 553 47.47 -44.79 29.78
C VAL A 553 48.79 -45.29 29.17
N PRO A 554 49.89 -45.18 29.95
CA PRO A 554 51.13 -45.77 29.51
C PRO A 554 51.00 -47.33 29.50
N ALA A 555 51.44 -47.93 28.41
CA ALA A 555 51.41 -49.41 28.26
C ALA A 555 52.59 -49.86 27.37
N VAL A 556 53.26 -50.91 27.81
CA VAL A 556 54.36 -51.49 27.05
C VAL A 556 53.79 -52.36 25.93
N LEU A 557 54.32 -52.22 24.73
CA LEU A 557 54.01 -53.00 23.57
C LEU A 557 54.63 -54.41 23.69
N VAL A 558 53.78 -55.43 23.81
CA VAL A 558 54.26 -56.82 23.95
C VAL A 558 54.28 -57.53 22.61
N ALA A 559 53.29 -57.34 21.77
CA ALA A 559 53.29 -57.99 20.46
C ALA A 559 52.53 -57.14 19.42
N LYS A 560 52.96 -57.30 18.15
CA LYS A 560 52.21 -56.79 16.98
C LYS A 560 51.52 -57.98 16.32
N GLN A 561 50.24 -57.98 16.22
CA GLN A 561 49.43 -59.06 15.61
C GLN A 561 48.80 -58.58 14.32
N LYS A 562 48.65 -59.49 13.33
CA LYS A 562 48.10 -59.15 12.04
C LYS A 562 46.64 -58.71 12.19
N GLY A 563 46.36 -57.45 11.84
CA GLY A 563 45.00 -56.87 11.90
C GLY A 563 44.19 -57.15 10.64
N SER A 564 42.89 -56.79 10.69
CA SER A 564 41.96 -56.85 9.54
C SER A 564 42.21 -55.76 8.49
N GLY A 565 43.13 -54.78 8.75
CA GLY A 565 43.46 -53.65 7.89
C GLY A 565 44.96 -53.62 7.54
N GLN A 566 45.40 -52.47 7.03
CA GLN A 566 46.80 -52.23 6.58
C GLN A 566 47.79 -52.19 7.76
N PHE A 567 47.35 -51.93 8.97
CA PHE A 567 48.20 -51.85 10.18
C PHE A 567 47.93 -52.97 11.15
N PRO A 568 48.98 -53.47 11.88
CA PRO A 568 48.84 -54.49 12.90
C PRO A 568 48.09 -53.99 14.14
N TYR A 569 47.39 -54.88 14.84
CA TYR A 569 46.91 -54.62 16.16
C TYR A 569 48.06 -54.65 17.18
N LEU A 570 48.00 -53.74 18.13
CA LEU A 570 49.03 -53.53 19.15
C LEU A 570 48.52 -54.17 20.46
N VAL A 571 49.19 -55.18 20.91
CA VAL A 571 48.90 -55.86 22.18
C VAL A 571 49.80 -55.27 23.24
N CYS A 572 49.24 -54.58 24.22
CA CYS A 572 49.96 -53.76 25.18
C CYS A 572 49.55 -54.11 26.60
N LEU A 573 50.49 -53.99 27.53
CA LEU A 573 50.28 -54.18 28.99
C LEU A 573 50.53 -52.86 29.72
N SER A 574 49.52 -52.41 30.51
CA SER A 574 49.66 -51.18 31.28
C SER A 574 50.20 -51.41 32.73
N ALA A 575 50.61 -50.34 33.41
CA ALA A 575 51.03 -50.34 34.80
C ALA A 575 49.99 -50.94 35.78
N ALA A 576 48.71 -50.90 35.41
CA ALA A 576 47.64 -51.48 36.21
C ALA A 576 47.47 -53.00 35.98
N ASN A 577 48.41 -53.66 35.38
CA ASN A 577 48.39 -55.04 34.93
C ASN A 577 47.15 -55.39 34.13
N ARG A 578 46.84 -54.51 33.16
CA ARG A 578 45.73 -54.69 32.20
C ARG A 578 46.27 -54.73 30.78
N TRP A 579 45.79 -55.74 30.03
CA TRP A 579 46.08 -55.93 28.64
C TRP A 579 45.09 -55.15 27.77
N TYR A 580 45.60 -54.48 26.77
CA TYR A 580 44.83 -53.73 25.80
C TYR A 580 45.17 -54.19 24.39
N VAL A 581 44.16 -54.41 23.55
CA VAL A 581 44.37 -54.59 22.13
C VAL A 581 43.94 -53.30 21.45
N ALA A 582 44.92 -52.50 21.05
CA ALA A 582 44.76 -51.17 20.49
C ALA A 582 45.06 -51.17 18.98
N THR A 583 44.60 -50.14 18.30
CA THR A 583 45.02 -49.84 16.92
C THR A 583 46.05 -48.70 16.93
N THR A 584 46.67 -48.42 15.79
CA THR A 584 47.61 -47.31 15.65
C THR A 584 46.90 -45.94 15.93
N ALA A 585 45.59 -45.85 15.69
CA ALA A 585 44.81 -44.66 15.96
C ALA A 585 44.54 -44.43 17.48
N ASP A 586 44.76 -45.43 18.32
CA ASP A 586 44.58 -45.31 19.76
C ASP A 586 45.85 -44.91 20.48
N VAL A 587 46.98 -44.70 19.73
CA VAL A 587 48.28 -44.30 20.31
C VAL A 587 48.44 -42.81 20.19
N MET A 588 48.49 -42.13 21.33
CA MET A 588 48.64 -40.68 21.44
C MET A 588 50.10 -40.23 21.48
N GLY A 589 51.02 -41.14 21.78
CA GLY A 589 52.47 -40.85 21.86
C GLY A 589 53.28 -42.09 22.26
N LEU A 590 54.58 -41.98 22.23
CA LEU A 590 55.54 -42.97 22.70
C LEU A 590 56.40 -42.36 23.79
N ASP A 591 56.82 -43.14 24.76
CA ASP A 591 57.67 -42.68 25.84
C ASP A 591 59.10 -42.42 25.31
N GLY A 592 59.60 -41.19 25.54
CA GLY A 592 60.85 -40.71 24.91
C GLY A 592 60.74 -40.08 23.54
N PHE A 593 59.49 -39.86 23.05
CA PHE A 593 59.29 -39.18 21.76
C PHE A 593 58.47 -37.89 21.92
N PRO A 594 58.90 -36.80 21.26
CA PRO A 594 60.23 -36.49 20.75
C PRO A 594 61.18 -36.00 21.84
N GLU A 595 62.41 -36.45 21.89
CA GLU A 595 63.51 -35.74 22.62
C GLU A 595 63.91 -34.56 21.76
N VAL A 596 63.39 -33.38 22.07
CA VAL A 596 63.94 -32.13 21.55
C VAL A 596 64.99 -31.67 22.61
N ALA A 597 66.20 -31.60 22.14
CA ALA A 597 67.27 -31.01 22.85
C ALA A 597 66.93 -29.57 23.31
N ASP A 598 66.61 -29.38 24.58
CA ASP A 598 66.59 -28.02 25.23
C ASP A 598 68.04 -27.55 25.33
N ASP A 599 68.60 -27.00 24.22
CA ASP A 599 69.79 -26.12 24.34
C ASP A 599 69.80 -25.20 23.08
N GLN A 600 69.52 -23.97 23.37
CA GLN A 600 70.05 -22.72 22.89
C GLN A 600 68.93 -21.65 22.73
N ALA A 601 68.54 -21.09 23.86
CA ALA A 601 67.99 -19.76 23.87
C ALA A 601 69.05 -18.79 24.45
N SER A 602 69.92 -18.33 23.57
CA SER A 602 70.58 -16.99 23.83
C SER A 602 71.35 -16.58 22.54
N ASN A 603 71.01 -15.36 22.16
CA ASN A 603 71.76 -14.43 21.29
C ASN A 603 71.46 -14.46 19.80
N GLY A 604 70.64 -13.50 19.48
CA GLY A 604 70.78 -12.36 18.58
C GLY A 604 71.46 -12.55 17.24
N SER A 605 70.74 -12.04 16.27
CA SER A 605 71.19 -11.34 15.10
C SER A 605 70.74 -11.96 13.75
N THR A 606 70.09 -11.14 13.09
CA THR A 606 69.72 -11.14 11.64
C THR A 606 70.93 -11.53 10.77
N GLU A 607 70.79 -12.40 9.82
CA GLU A 607 71.26 -12.17 8.41
C GLU A 607 70.76 -13.23 7.44
N ASP A 608 70.39 -12.76 6.27
CA ASP A 608 70.07 -13.50 5.07
C ASP A 608 71.10 -14.59 4.72
N TYR A 609 70.75 -15.72 4.16
CA TYR A 609 71.30 -16.19 2.88
C TYR A 609 70.53 -17.38 2.26
N SER A 610 70.46 -17.30 0.98
CA SER A 610 69.89 -18.18 -0.01
C SER A 610 70.57 -19.55 -0.20
N THR A 611 69.80 -20.51 -0.65
CA THR A 611 70.08 -21.63 -1.59
C THR A 611 71.29 -22.54 -1.32
N GLY A 612 71.02 -23.85 -1.22
CA GLY A 612 72.01 -24.89 -1.43
C GLY A 612 71.52 -26.28 -1.08
N SER A 613 71.07 -27.04 -2.11
CA SER A 613 70.83 -28.45 -2.04
C SER A 613 72.06 -29.25 -1.58
N THR A 614 71.90 -30.11 -0.57
CA THR A 614 72.64 -31.38 -0.48
C THR A 614 71.85 -32.36 0.39
N GLN A 615 71.71 -33.58 -0.16
CA GLN A 615 71.25 -34.77 0.51
C GLN A 615 72.24 -35.09 1.67
N GLY A 616 71.69 -35.34 2.85
CA GLY A 616 72.37 -35.91 3.98
C GLY A 616 71.36 -36.64 4.83
N GLU A 617 71.31 -37.97 4.73
CA GLU A 617 70.59 -38.82 5.67
C GLU A 617 71.16 -38.59 7.08
N SER A 618 70.49 -37.91 7.94
CA SER A 618 70.73 -37.99 9.41
C SER A 618 69.70 -38.93 9.99
N SER A 619 70.10 -40.12 10.32
CA SER A 619 69.42 -41.04 11.22
C SER A 619 69.34 -40.42 12.59
N ASP A 620 68.26 -39.68 12.88
CA ASP A 620 67.91 -39.26 14.22
C ASP A 620 67.66 -40.54 15.04
N ILE A 621 68.58 -40.82 15.96
CA ILE A 621 68.49 -41.90 16.97
C ILE A 621 67.33 -41.49 17.92
N ILE A 622 66.14 -42.08 17.68
CA ILE A 622 64.98 -41.92 18.56
C ILE A 622 65.24 -42.78 19.80
N ASN A 623 65.54 -42.15 20.88
CA ASN A 623 65.85 -42.83 22.20
C ASN A 623 64.50 -43.22 22.89
N LEU A 624 63.78 -44.17 22.26
CA LEU A 624 62.55 -44.70 22.87
C LEU A 624 62.86 -45.54 24.08
N ARG A 625 62.15 -45.27 25.18
CA ARG A 625 62.26 -46.10 26.37
C ARG A 625 61.74 -47.49 26.11
N CYS A 626 62.58 -48.47 26.22
CA CYS A 626 62.25 -49.87 25.93
C CYS A 626 62.46 -50.72 27.17
N LEU A 627 61.45 -51.48 27.56
CA LEU A 627 61.49 -52.44 28.62
C LEU A 627 61.88 -53.80 28.09
N ASP A 628 62.68 -54.57 28.85
CA ASP A 628 62.96 -55.94 28.48
C ASP A 628 61.69 -56.84 28.80
N ILE A 629 61.03 -57.22 27.71
CA ILE A 629 59.86 -58.09 27.83
C ILE A 629 60.16 -59.58 27.81
N GLY A 630 61.48 -59.96 27.74
CA GLY A 630 61.89 -61.38 27.71
C GLY A 630 61.19 -62.21 26.67
N THR A 631 60.70 -63.36 27.00
CA THR A 631 59.91 -64.25 26.19
C THR A 631 58.37 -64.12 26.36
N LEU A 632 57.93 -63.01 26.93
CA LEU A 632 56.50 -62.82 27.27
C LEU A 632 55.65 -62.85 25.96
N GLN A 633 54.65 -63.69 25.95
CA GLN A 633 53.67 -63.82 24.91
C GLN A 633 52.34 -63.15 25.35
N PRO A 634 51.49 -62.73 24.41
CA PRO A 634 50.16 -62.27 24.76
C PRO A 634 49.44 -63.26 25.66
N LEU A 635 48.70 -62.70 26.68
CA LEU A 635 48.00 -63.49 27.68
C LEU A 635 47.07 -64.56 27.06
N GLU A 636 47.14 -65.78 27.49
CA GLU A 636 46.34 -66.90 27.02
C GLU A 636 44.84 -66.57 27.14
N GLY A 637 44.07 -66.71 26.08
CA GLY A 637 42.64 -66.39 25.99
C GLY A 637 42.30 -64.89 25.86
N LEU A 638 43.30 -64.03 25.56
CA LEU A 638 43.06 -62.66 25.09
C LEU A 638 42.61 -62.68 23.59
N GLU A 639 41.35 -62.27 23.31
CA GLU A 639 40.88 -62.12 21.95
C GLU A 639 41.65 -60.95 21.24
N ILE A 640 42.25 -61.22 20.12
CA ILE A 640 42.98 -60.20 19.33
C ILE A 640 41.96 -59.41 18.47
N LYS A 641 41.16 -58.58 19.14
CA LYS A 641 40.22 -57.63 18.48
C LYS A 641 40.41 -56.28 19.15
N PRO A 642 40.35 -55.14 18.39
CA PRO A 642 40.46 -53.78 18.93
C PRO A 642 39.43 -53.55 20.04
N GLY A 643 39.87 -52.97 21.13
CA GLY A 643 39.01 -52.63 22.28
C GLY A 643 38.89 -53.77 23.32
N GLN A 644 39.54 -54.92 23.11
CA GLN A 644 39.61 -55.95 24.15
C GLN A 644 40.54 -55.52 25.28
N VAL A 645 40.05 -55.74 26.48
CA VAL A 645 40.79 -55.44 27.72
C VAL A 645 40.68 -56.68 28.66
N LYS A 646 41.80 -57.14 29.17
CA LYS A 646 41.82 -58.29 30.08
C LYS A 646 42.81 -58.01 31.20
N SER A 647 42.45 -58.42 32.43
CA SER A 647 43.43 -58.37 33.54
C SER A 647 44.54 -59.37 33.37
N GLY A 648 45.78 -58.99 33.71
CA GLY A 648 46.91 -59.85 33.67
C GLY A 648 46.93 -60.84 34.78
N ASN A 649 47.94 -61.71 34.85
CA ASN A 649 48.19 -62.71 35.85
C ASN A 649 49.45 -62.35 36.69
N GLU A 650 49.87 -63.19 37.60
CA GLU A 650 51.06 -62.98 38.45
C GLU A 650 52.33 -62.92 37.61
N ASP A 651 52.46 -63.64 36.51
CA ASP A 651 53.60 -63.60 35.60
C ASP A 651 53.78 -62.27 34.88
N THR A 652 52.69 -61.53 34.67
CA THR A 652 52.70 -60.22 33.97
C THR A 652 52.88 -59.04 34.96
N GLU A 653 52.69 -59.23 36.23
CA GLU A 653 52.76 -58.19 37.26
C GLU A 653 54.15 -57.57 37.39
N ALA A 654 55.19 -58.36 37.30
CA ALA A 654 56.59 -57.89 37.36
C ALA A 654 56.91 -56.89 36.22
N LEU A 655 56.43 -57.13 34.98
CA LEU A 655 56.59 -56.19 33.86
C LEU A 655 55.64 -55.00 33.96
N ALA A 656 54.41 -55.22 34.43
CA ALA A 656 53.43 -54.14 34.61
C ALA A 656 53.96 -53.06 35.57
N ASN A 657 54.61 -53.50 36.66
CA ASN A 657 55.21 -52.57 37.68
C ASN A 657 56.36 -51.70 37.10
N GLN A 658 56.98 -52.08 35.99
CA GLN A 658 58.03 -51.28 35.35
C GLN A 658 57.45 -50.23 34.36
N VAL A 659 56.13 -50.32 34.04
CA VAL A 659 55.47 -49.37 33.17
C VAL A 659 55.18 -48.06 33.91
N PRO A 660 55.48 -46.87 33.41
CA PRO A 660 55.11 -45.64 34.07
C PRO A 660 53.61 -45.52 34.36
N THR A 661 53.27 -44.95 35.51
CA THR A 661 51.83 -44.71 35.86
C THR A 661 51.19 -43.50 35.27
N ILE A 662 52.04 -42.53 34.77
CA ILE A 662 51.61 -41.26 34.22
C ILE A 662 52.20 -41.10 32.83
N ALA A 663 51.35 -40.75 31.85
CA ALA A 663 51.79 -40.42 30.49
C ALA A 663 52.38 -39.00 30.41
N GLN A 664 53.61 -38.88 29.96
CA GLN A 664 54.21 -37.58 29.67
C GLN A 664 54.07 -37.26 28.20
N LEU A 665 52.96 -36.59 27.91
CA LEU A 665 52.72 -36.13 26.52
C LEU A 665 53.55 -34.87 26.24
N TRP A 666 54.19 -34.86 25.07
CA TRP A 666 54.87 -33.67 24.58
C TRP A 666 53.89 -32.56 24.24
N VAL A 667 54.14 -31.33 24.65
CA VAL A 667 53.38 -30.15 24.27
C VAL A 667 54.28 -29.27 23.41
N ALA A 668 53.84 -28.99 22.20
CA ALA A 668 54.57 -28.16 21.25
C ALA A 668 54.90 -26.79 21.86
N PRO A 669 56.12 -26.26 21.63
CA PRO A 669 56.57 -24.98 22.19
C PRO A 669 55.62 -23.84 21.88
N GLU A 670 55.05 -23.81 20.63
CA GLU A 670 54.11 -22.80 20.20
C GLU A 670 52.77 -22.87 20.97
N VAL A 671 52.32 -24.08 21.31
CA VAL A 671 51.12 -24.28 22.15
C VAL A 671 51.37 -23.78 23.57
N ARG A 672 52.56 -24.06 24.13
CA ARG A 672 52.95 -23.59 25.47
C ARG A 672 53.06 -22.09 25.53
N GLN A 673 53.68 -21.46 24.53
CA GLN A 673 53.78 -20.02 24.39
C GLN A 673 52.38 -19.37 24.29
N GLN A 674 51.51 -19.91 23.45
CA GLN A 674 50.16 -19.41 23.28
C GLN A 674 49.32 -19.60 24.56
N GLN A 675 49.49 -20.69 25.31
CA GLN A 675 48.87 -20.85 26.63
C GLN A 675 49.30 -19.75 27.60
N GLY A 676 50.56 -19.34 27.55
CA GLY A 676 51.07 -18.21 28.33
C GLY A 676 50.38 -16.90 27.98
N VAL A 677 50.22 -16.58 26.68
CA VAL A 677 49.50 -15.40 26.20
C VAL A 677 48.03 -15.40 26.67
N VAL A 678 47.36 -16.53 26.57
CA VAL A 678 45.97 -16.66 27.02
C VAL A 678 45.86 -16.47 28.52
N ALA A 679 46.78 -17.08 29.32
CA ALA A 679 46.83 -16.93 30.78
C ALA A 679 47.08 -15.49 31.22
N ASP A 680 48.01 -14.78 30.54
CA ASP A 680 48.27 -13.36 30.82
C ASP A 680 47.06 -12.48 30.55
N LEU A 681 46.36 -12.66 29.41
CA LEU A 681 45.13 -11.95 29.07
C LEU A 681 43.98 -12.26 30.07
N GLU A 682 43.90 -13.48 30.55
CA GLU A 682 42.94 -13.88 31.60
C GLU A 682 43.26 -13.15 32.91
N GLY A 683 44.53 -13.07 33.29
CA GLY A 683 44.98 -12.33 34.45
C GLY A 683 44.69 -10.82 34.34
N GLN A 684 44.95 -10.23 33.20
CA GLN A 684 44.58 -8.83 32.90
C GLN A 684 43.06 -8.61 33.00
N MET A 685 42.24 -9.55 32.55
CA MET A 685 40.77 -9.46 32.68
C MET A 685 40.32 -9.62 34.14
N GLU A 686 40.99 -10.40 34.93
CA GLU A 686 40.68 -10.58 36.38
C GLU A 686 41.01 -9.35 37.21
N THR A 687 42.05 -8.64 36.90
CA THR A 687 42.50 -7.43 37.61
C THR A 687 41.95 -6.14 37.00
N HIS A 688 41.17 -6.22 35.91
CA HIS A 688 40.71 -5.03 35.17
C HIS A 688 39.83 -4.10 36.02
N ALA A 689 40.06 -2.80 35.93
CA ALA A 689 39.39 -1.76 36.71
C ALA A 689 37.85 -1.80 36.64
N LEU A 690 37.28 -2.30 35.54
CA LEU A 690 35.82 -2.41 35.37
C LEU A 690 35.15 -3.26 36.46
N ARG A 691 35.88 -4.19 37.12
CA ARG A 691 35.34 -5.03 38.19
C ARG A 691 35.01 -4.26 39.47
N GLN A 692 35.59 -3.06 39.64
CA GLN A 692 35.31 -2.20 40.80
C GLN A 692 33.86 -1.71 40.84
N TRP A 693 33.21 -1.62 39.66
CA TRP A 693 31.79 -1.19 39.53
C TRP A 693 30.80 -2.36 39.44
N GLY A 694 31.28 -3.59 39.56
CA GLY A 694 30.45 -4.78 39.57
C GLY A 694 30.81 -5.79 38.48
N ASN A 695 29.85 -6.63 38.11
CA ASN A 695 30.07 -7.68 37.10
C ASN A 695 30.26 -7.08 35.68
N PRO A 696 31.48 -7.21 35.10
CA PRO A 696 31.80 -6.62 33.78
C PRO A 696 30.85 -7.04 32.68
N SER A 697 30.41 -8.31 32.68
CA SER A 697 29.48 -8.81 31.66
C SER A 697 28.08 -8.15 31.70
N GLN A 698 27.61 -7.84 32.91
CA GLN A 698 26.35 -7.14 33.13
C GLN A 698 26.47 -5.66 32.76
N LEU A 699 27.59 -5.01 33.10
CA LEU A 699 27.87 -3.61 32.76
C LEU A 699 27.94 -3.42 31.24
N ILE A 700 28.65 -4.30 30.54
CA ILE A 700 28.72 -4.28 29.07
C ILE A 700 27.34 -4.55 28.44
N LYS A 701 26.56 -5.48 29.00
CA LYS A 701 25.19 -5.73 28.50
C LYS A 701 24.30 -4.51 28.67
N ARG A 702 24.42 -3.80 29.82
CA ARG A 702 23.67 -2.54 30.04
C ARG A 702 24.12 -1.44 29.09
N HIS A 703 25.44 -1.30 28.86
CA HIS A 703 25.97 -0.32 27.92
C HIS A 703 25.52 -0.59 26.49
N LYS A 704 25.55 -1.83 26.03
CA LYS A 704 24.99 -2.20 24.71
C LYS A 704 23.48 -1.90 24.62
N LYS A 705 22.73 -2.19 25.70
CA LYS A 705 21.31 -1.85 25.77
C LYS A 705 21.10 -0.33 25.72
N ARG A 706 21.96 0.45 26.40
CA ARG A 706 21.95 1.91 26.36
C ARG A 706 22.11 2.44 24.93
N LEU A 707 23.13 2.00 24.21
CA LEU A 707 23.39 2.40 22.82
C LEU A 707 22.23 2.01 21.90
N PHE A 708 21.69 0.82 22.06
CA PHE A 708 20.53 0.35 21.29
C PHE A 708 19.28 1.22 21.55
N LEU A 709 18.99 1.54 22.82
CA LEU A 709 17.85 2.41 23.16
C LEU A 709 18.05 3.83 22.61
N GLN A 710 19.27 4.38 22.73
CA GLN A 710 19.58 5.70 22.17
C GLN A 710 19.36 5.75 20.66
N GLU A 711 19.82 4.73 19.95
CA GLU A 711 19.62 4.62 18.50
C GLU A 711 18.11 4.49 18.15
N GLN A 712 17.37 3.66 18.90
CA GLN A 712 15.92 3.51 18.73
C GLN A 712 15.17 4.82 18.98
N ILE A 713 15.54 5.57 20.02
CA ILE A 713 14.96 6.87 20.32
C ILE A 713 15.25 7.85 19.19
N ASN A 714 16.50 7.94 18.72
CA ASN A 714 16.90 8.83 17.63
C ASN A 714 16.13 8.53 16.34
N GLN A 715 16.04 7.25 15.97
CA GLN A 715 15.28 6.82 14.78
C GLN A 715 13.78 7.13 14.89
N ARG A 716 13.19 6.88 16.06
CA ARG A 716 11.77 7.18 16.29
C ARG A 716 11.51 8.68 16.33
N GLN A 717 12.38 9.47 16.96
CA GLN A 717 12.28 10.94 16.99
C GLN A 717 12.46 11.54 15.59
N ALA A 718 13.37 11.02 14.76
CA ALA A 718 13.56 11.48 13.39
C ALA A 718 12.28 11.22 12.57
N LYS A 719 11.73 10.01 12.61
CA LYS A 719 10.46 9.68 11.96
C LYS A 719 9.30 10.50 12.49
N PHE A 720 9.23 10.72 13.80
CA PHE A 720 8.19 11.55 14.41
C PHE A 720 8.22 12.98 13.84
N ARG A 721 9.39 13.61 13.77
CA ARG A 721 9.56 14.95 13.20
C ARG A 721 9.22 14.98 11.70
N GLU A 722 9.65 13.97 10.96
CA GLU A 722 9.37 13.83 9.53
C GLU A 722 7.86 13.76 9.27
N TYR A 723 7.13 12.86 9.96
CA TYR A 723 5.68 12.74 9.85
C TYR A 723 4.94 14.01 10.29
N GLN A 724 5.39 14.65 11.36
CA GLN A 724 4.76 15.86 11.87
C GLN A 724 4.87 17.03 10.89
N ALA A 725 5.97 17.12 10.13
CA ALA A 725 6.24 18.23 9.24
C ALA A 725 6.01 17.91 7.75
N GLN A 726 5.58 16.70 7.42
CA GLN A 726 5.55 16.20 6.04
C GLN A 726 4.78 17.13 5.10
N HIS A 727 3.49 17.38 5.38
CA HIS A 727 2.64 18.21 4.50
C HIS A 727 3.10 19.66 4.40
N TRP A 728 3.67 20.17 5.50
CA TRP A 728 4.26 21.50 5.49
C TRP A 728 5.53 21.57 4.62
N HIS A 729 6.38 20.55 4.68
CA HIS A 729 7.55 20.45 3.80
C HIS A 729 7.16 20.31 2.33
N GLU A 730 6.13 19.53 2.03
CA GLU A 730 5.58 19.44 0.67
C GLU A 730 5.11 20.81 0.17
N PHE A 731 4.41 21.58 1.01
CA PHE A 731 3.99 22.94 0.69
C PHE A 731 5.19 23.88 0.45
N LEU A 732 6.23 23.83 1.29
CA LEU A 732 7.45 24.62 1.11
C LEU A 732 8.20 24.24 -0.18
N ASN A 733 8.25 22.96 -0.52
CA ASN A 733 8.86 22.50 -1.77
C ASN A 733 8.15 23.07 -3.01
N LEU A 734 6.83 23.23 -2.97
CA LEU A 734 6.08 23.88 -4.04
C LEU A 734 6.41 25.37 -4.12
N ILE A 735 6.57 26.06 -2.98
CA ILE A 735 7.02 27.46 -2.96
C ILE A 735 8.38 27.61 -3.64
N GLU A 736 9.34 26.73 -3.33
CA GLU A 736 10.67 26.79 -3.94
C GLU A 736 10.62 26.53 -5.46
N ILE A 737 9.77 25.65 -5.94
CA ILE A 737 9.54 25.47 -7.39
C ILE A 737 8.92 26.73 -8.00
N LEU A 738 7.92 27.32 -7.35
CA LEU A 738 7.26 28.53 -7.83
C LEU A 738 8.21 29.73 -7.88
N LYS A 739 9.11 29.86 -6.91
CA LYS A 739 10.20 30.87 -6.96
C LYS A 739 11.17 30.57 -8.09
N ALA A 740 11.65 29.35 -8.20
CA ALA A 740 12.61 28.97 -9.23
C ALA A 740 12.04 29.07 -10.66
N SER A 741 10.71 28.94 -10.83
CA SER A 741 10.01 29.14 -12.11
C SER A 741 9.68 30.61 -12.41
N GLY A 742 9.93 31.54 -11.47
CA GLY A 742 9.54 32.95 -11.59
C GLY A 742 8.05 33.22 -11.37
N SER A 743 7.31 32.26 -10.78
CA SER A 743 5.90 32.42 -10.44
C SER A 743 5.68 33.15 -9.13
N LEU A 744 6.68 33.14 -8.25
CA LEU A 744 6.72 33.92 -7.00
C LEU A 744 7.97 34.77 -6.95
N GLU A 745 7.80 36.02 -6.54
CA GLU A 745 8.89 36.89 -6.11
C GLU A 745 8.76 37.05 -4.60
N ASP A 746 9.73 36.55 -3.86
CA ASP A 746 9.62 36.25 -2.42
C ASP A 746 8.41 35.31 -2.12
N LEU A 747 7.30 35.90 -1.70
CA LEU A 747 6.05 35.15 -1.43
C LEU A 747 4.85 35.77 -2.18
N THR A 748 5.12 36.75 -3.08
CA THR A 748 4.07 37.42 -3.83
C THR A 748 3.95 36.81 -5.23
N PRO A 749 2.77 36.41 -5.69
CA PRO A 749 2.58 35.88 -7.04
C PRO A 749 2.88 36.91 -8.09
N THR A 750 3.78 36.58 -9.01
CA THR A 750 4.08 37.36 -10.22
C THR A 750 2.93 37.23 -11.23
N VAL A 751 3.07 37.91 -12.41
CA VAL A 751 2.11 37.73 -13.51
C VAL A 751 1.92 36.26 -13.89
N LEU A 752 3.01 35.48 -13.96
CA LEU A 752 2.95 34.02 -14.16
C LEU A 752 2.24 33.29 -13.00
N GLY A 753 2.53 33.67 -11.75
CA GLY A 753 1.88 33.12 -10.56
C GLY A 753 0.39 33.42 -10.54
N GLN A 754 -0.04 34.62 -10.90
CA GLN A 754 -1.46 35.01 -11.01
C GLN A 754 -2.18 34.20 -12.09
N ALA A 755 -1.54 33.98 -13.24
CA ALA A 755 -2.06 33.13 -14.30
C ALA A 755 -2.24 31.67 -13.79
N ALA A 756 -1.23 31.13 -13.12
CA ALA A 756 -1.30 29.77 -12.56
C ALA A 756 -2.37 29.67 -11.44
N ALA A 757 -2.53 30.69 -10.61
CA ALA A 757 -3.58 30.75 -9.58
C ALA A 757 -5.00 30.78 -10.16
N SER A 758 -5.16 31.36 -11.36
CA SER A 758 -6.47 31.48 -12.05
C SER A 758 -6.86 30.21 -12.80
N LEU A 759 -5.89 29.37 -13.17
CA LEU A 759 -6.12 28.13 -13.88
C LEU A 759 -6.46 26.98 -12.92
N ARG A 760 -7.24 26.04 -13.42
CA ARG A 760 -7.61 24.81 -12.71
C ARG A 760 -7.22 23.60 -13.55
N GLY A 761 -6.43 22.72 -12.96
CA GLY A 761 -5.93 21.53 -13.64
C GLY A 761 -5.12 20.66 -12.70
N GLU A 762 -4.48 19.66 -13.24
CA GLU A 762 -3.62 18.75 -12.47
C GLU A 762 -2.23 19.35 -12.17
N ASN A 763 -1.86 20.39 -12.95
CA ASN A 763 -0.62 21.13 -12.78
C ASN A 763 -0.80 22.53 -13.34
N GLU A 764 -1.21 23.46 -12.50
CA GLU A 764 -1.55 24.83 -12.86
C GLU A 764 -0.31 25.59 -13.33
N LEU A 765 0.87 25.30 -12.77
CA LEU A 765 2.13 25.91 -13.18
C LEU A 765 2.49 25.56 -14.63
N TRP A 766 2.35 24.27 -14.97
CA TRP A 766 2.62 23.80 -16.34
C TRP A 766 1.68 24.46 -17.34
N LEU A 767 0.40 24.53 -17.03
CA LEU A 767 -0.61 25.16 -17.88
C LEU A 767 -0.32 26.65 -18.08
N ALA A 768 -0.01 27.38 -17.01
CA ALA A 768 0.33 28.81 -17.09
C ALA A 768 1.59 29.05 -17.91
N LEU A 769 2.63 28.26 -17.71
CA LEU A 769 3.88 28.36 -18.49
C LEU A 769 3.65 28.08 -19.98
N ALA A 770 2.83 27.09 -20.32
CA ALA A 770 2.51 26.78 -21.71
C ALA A 770 1.70 27.91 -22.37
N MET A 771 0.73 28.49 -21.67
CA MET A 771 -0.12 29.56 -22.19
C MET A 771 0.61 30.90 -22.31
N LEU A 772 1.54 31.21 -21.42
CA LEU A 772 2.31 32.43 -21.44
C LEU A 772 3.59 32.34 -22.29
N SER A 773 3.87 31.18 -22.87
CA SER A 773 5.05 31.00 -23.73
C SER A 773 4.99 31.73 -25.06
N GLY A 774 3.78 32.12 -25.51
CA GLY A 774 3.52 32.65 -26.85
C GLY A 774 3.36 31.58 -27.94
N GLU A 775 3.71 30.35 -27.68
CA GLU A 775 3.67 29.23 -28.67
C GLU A 775 2.24 28.86 -29.11
N LEU A 776 1.24 29.29 -28.36
CA LEU A 776 -0.17 28.99 -28.64
C LEU A 776 -0.92 30.17 -29.27
N ASP A 777 -0.30 31.36 -29.36
CA ASP A 777 -0.98 32.62 -29.72
C ASP A 777 -1.40 32.68 -31.19
N ASP A 778 -0.61 32.07 -32.07
CA ASP A 778 -0.81 32.09 -33.52
C ASP A 778 -1.60 30.88 -34.04
N LEU A 779 -2.02 29.96 -33.14
CA LEU A 779 -2.81 28.81 -33.54
C LEU A 779 -4.27 29.17 -33.86
N ASP A 780 -4.76 28.66 -34.98
CA ASP A 780 -6.19 28.75 -35.30
C ASP A 780 -7.05 28.05 -34.23
N PRO A 781 -8.35 28.40 -34.07
CA PRO A 781 -9.18 27.83 -33.01
C PRO A 781 -9.22 26.29 -32.96
N HIS A 782 -9.23 25.62 -34.13
CA HIS A 782 -9.22 24.15 -34.17
C HIS A 782 -7.87 23.55 -33.75
N GLN A 783 -6.76 24.23 -34.09
CA GLN A 783 -5.40 23.88 -33.70
C GLN A 783 -5.18 24.14 -32.24
N LEU A 784 -5.67 25.27 -31.71
CA LEU A 784 -5.61 25.56 -30.27
C LEU A 784 -6.36 24.54 -29.45
N ALA A 785 -7.53 24.06 -29.91
CA ALA A 785 -8.25 22.97 -29.25
C ALA A 785 -7.38 21.69 -29.14
N ALA A 786 -6.70 21.32 -30.23
CA ALA A 786 -5.79 20.18 -30.26
C ALA A 786 -4.61 20.37 -29.30
N ALA A 787 -3.95 21.52 -29.33
CA ALA A 787 -2.82 21.85 -28.46
C ALA A 787 -3.23 21.87 -26.98
N CYS A 788 -4.35 22.49 -26.62
CA CYS A 788 -4.88 22.47 -25.25
C CYS A 788 -5.22 21.05 -24.78
N SER A 789 -5.76 20.22 -25.67
CA SER A 789 -6.02 18.80 -25.35
C SER A 789 -4.72 18.07 -24.96
N ALA A 790 -3.61 18.32 -25.64
CA ALA A 790 -2.31 17.72 -25.32
C ALA A 790 -1.87 18.03 -23.89
N LEU A 791 -2.16 19.23 -23.40
CA LEU A 791 -1.72 19.72 -22.09
C LEU A 791 -2.52 19.14 -20.91
N VAL A 792 -3.77 18.70 -21.17
CA VAL A 792 -4.70 18.23 -20.12
C VAL A 792 -5.05 16.75 -20.21
N THR A 793 -4.61 16.05 -21.26
CA THR A 793 -4.93 14.64 -21.46
C THR A 793 -3.85 13.77 -20.82
N GLU A 794 -4.28 12.82 -19.99
CA GLU A 794 -3.41 11.77 -19.44
C GLU A 794 -2.80 10.93 -20.57
N THR A 795 -1.60 10.42 -20.35
CA THR A 795 -0.98 9.47 -21.28
C THR A 795 -1.91 8.27 -21.52
N PRO A 796 -2.39 8.07 -22.75
CA PRO A 796 -3.33 7.00 -23.04
C PRO A 796 -2.67 5.64 -22.91
N ARG A 797 -3.49 4.58 -22.90
CA ARG A 797 -2.99 3.21 -22.92
C ARG A 797 -2.07 2.99 -24.11
N PRO A 798 -1.06 2.14 -24.02
CA PRO A 798 -0.13 1.89 -25.13
C PRO A 798 -0.80 1.45 -26.43
N ASP A 799 -1.96 0.79 -26.34
CA ASP A 799 -2.78 0.30 -27.46
C ASP A 799 -3.80 1.33 -28.00
N SER A 800 -3.82 2.55 -27.46
CA SER A 800 -4.66 3.63 -27.96
C SER A 800 -4.08 4.26 -29.21
N TRP A 801 -4.93 4.42 -30.23
CA TRP A 801 -4.57 5.03 -31.51
C TRP A 801 -5.71 5.85 -32.10
N THR A 802 -5.34 6.74 -33.00
CA THR A 802 -6.26 7.40 -33.95
C THR A 802 -5.61 7.46 -35.34
N ASN A 803 -6.43 7.41 -36.38
CA ASN A 803 -5.97 7.58 -37.76
C ASN A 803 -5.75 9.05 -38.17
N TYR A 804 -6.19 9.98 -37.33
CA TYR A 804 -6.05 11.39 -37.58
C TYR A 804 -4.68 11.88 -37.10
N GLN A 805 -3.97 12.56 -38.02
CA GLN A 805 -2.73 13.26 -37.71
C GLN A 805 -3.04 14.72 -37.37
N PRO A 806 -2.40 15.29 -36.36
CA PRO A 806 -2.50 16.73 -36.10
C PRO A 806 -1.78 17.53 -37.18
N SER A 807 -2.17 18.82 -37.36
CA SER A 807 -1.47 19.76 -38.24
C SER A 807 -0.02 19.99 -37.81
N GLU A 808 0.82 20.43 -38.76
CA GLU A 808 2.24 20.69 -38.51
C GLU A 808 2.42 21.82 -37.49
N GLU A 809 1.61 22.86 -37.52
CA GLU A 809 1.61 23.99 -36.61
C GLU A 809 1.40 23.55 -35.15
N VAL A 810 0.47 22.60 -34.90
CA VAL A 810 0.21 22.02 -33.57
C VAL A 810 1.44 21.24 -33.08
N LEU A 811 2.05 20.46 -33.98
CA LEU A 811 3.22 19.66 -33.63
C LEU A 811 4.44 20.55 -33.34
N GLU A 812 4.60 21.65 -34.09
CA GLU A 812 5.65 22.65 -33.86
C GLU A 812 5.48 23.31 -32.49
N ALA A 813 4.29 23.85 -32.20
CA ALA A 813 3.97 24.47 -30.92
C ALA A 813 4.25 23.53 -29.76
N LEU A 814 3.79 22.25 -29.82
CA LEU A 814 4.06 21.27 -28.79
C LEU A 814 5.55 20.88 -28.67
N THR A 815 6.29 20.93 -29.80
CA THR A 815 7.73 20.67 -29.79
C THR A 815 8.49 21.78 -29.08
N ASN A 816 8.12 23.04 -29.31
CA ASN A 816 8.69 24.21 -28.63
C ASN A 816 8.40 24.16 -27.12
N LEU A 817 7.21 23.74 -26.71
CA LEU A 817 6.82 23.52 -25.31
C LEU A 817 7.61 22.42 -24.61
N ARG A 818 8.24 21.48 -25.32
CA ARG A 818 9.04 20.39 -24.71
C ARG A 818 10.19 20.88 -23.84
N ARG A 819 10.77 22.05 -24.19
CA ARG A 819 11.85 22.68 -23.40
C ARG A 819 11.32 23.10 -22.03
N ILE A 820 10.20 23.80 -22.00
CA ILE A 820 9.54 24.30 -20.78
C ILE A 820 9.12 23.10 -19.93
N ARG A 821 8.51 22.09 -20.54
CA ARG A 821 8.14 20.85 -19.89
C ARG A 821 9.31 20.17 -19.17
N ARG A 822 10.47 20.08 -19.84
CA ARG A 822 11.69 19.50 -19.24
C ARG A 822 12.18 20.32 -18.04
N GLN A 823 12.10 21.64 -18.10
CA GLN A 823 12.46 22.52 -16.98
C GLN A 823 11.55 22.28 -15.77
N VAL A 824 10.22 22.18 -15.97
CA VAL A 824 9.28 21.87 -14.90
C VAL A 824 9.59 20.50 -14.28
N PHE A 825 9.83 19.47 -15.09
CA PHE A 825 10.22 18.14 -14.58
C PHE A 825 11.52 18.16 -13.76
N GLN A 826 12.52 18.92 -14.21
CA GLN A 826 13.78 19.04 -13.49
C GLN A 826 13.59 19.72 -12.13
N LEU A 827 12.79 20.79 -12.08
CA LEU A 827 12.45 21.49 -10.84
C LEU A 827 11.68 20.55 -9.89
N GLN A 828 10.63 19.88 -10.37
CA GLN A 828 9.85 18.94 -9.58
C GLN A 828 10.72 17.82 -9.02
N ARG A 829 11.60 17.26 -9.84
CA ARG A 829 12.53 16.19 -9.41
C ARG A 829 13.51 16.69 -8.34
N ARG A 830 14.04 17.92 -8.50
CA ARG A 830 14.97 18.53 -7.54
C ARG A 830 14.34 18.73 -6.17
N TYR A 831 13.06 19.08 -6.12
CA TYR A 831 12.32 19.35 -4.89
C TYR A 831 11.38 18.19 -4.49
N HIS A 832 11.54 16.99 -5.07
CA HIS A 832 10.78 15.79 -4.75
C HIS A 832 9.24 15.95 -4.87
N VAL A 833 8.79 16.75 -5.84
CA VAL A 833 7.37 16.92 -6.15
C VAL A 833 6.99 16.05 -7.33
N ALA A 834 5.88 15.35 -7.26
CA ALA A 834 5.42 14.39 -8.27
C ALA A 834 4.06 14.78 -8.87
N LEU A 835 3.89 16.04 -9.27
CA LEU A 835 2.68 16.46 -10.00
C LEU A 835 2.82 16.14 -11.50
N PRO A 836 1.72 15.73 -12.18
CA PRO A 836 1.77 15.34 -13.58
C PRO A 836 2.09 16.55 -14.49
N VAL A 837 2.91 16.34 -15.52
CA VAL A 837 3.22 17.35 -16.56
C VAL A 837 2.90 16.70 -17.90
N TRP A 838 1.64 16.72 -18.27
CA TRP A 838 1.18 16.03 -19.48
C TRP A 838 1.52 16.78 -20.76
N SER A 839 1.78 16.02 -21.81
CA SER A 839 1.91 16.46 -23.20
C SER A 839 1.66 15.24 -24.06
N GLU A 840 0.39 14.99 -24.38
CA GLU A 840 -0.07 13.84 -25.16
C GLU A 840 -0.30 14.26 -26.61
N ASP A 841 0.51 13.74 -27.52
CA ASP A 841 0.49 14.11 -28.94
C ASP A 841 -0.14 13.06 -29.87
N ARG A 842 -0.46 11.85 -29.37
CA ARG A 842 -0.98 10.74 -30.21
C ARG A 842 -2.46 10.85 -30.56
N LEU A 843 -3.26 11.50 -29.71
CA LEU A 843 -4.72 11.54 -29.84
C LEU A 843 -5.26 12.91 -30.28
N ILE A 844 -4.40 13.95 -30.31
CA ILE A 844 -4.81 15.33 -30.56
C ILE A 844 -5.37 15.58 -31.95
N GLY A 845 -4.94 14.83 -32.96
CA GLY A 845 -5.50 14.89 -34.29
C GLY A 845 -7.00 14.60 -34.34
N LEU A 846 -7.49 13.74 -33.42
CA LEU A 846 -8.91 13.48 -33.25
C LEU A 846 -9.67 14.75 -32.81
N ILE A 847 -9.09 15.54 -31.90
CA ILE A 847 -9.68 16.77 -31.37
C ILE A 847 -9.72 17.85 -32.45
N GLU A 848 -8.65 17.96 -33.20
CA GLU A 848 -8.58 18.89 -34.35
C GLU A 848 -9.63 18.58 -35.39
N GLN A 849 -9.79 17.31 -35.77
CA GLN A 849 -10.80 16.90 -36.77
C GLN A 849 -12.22 17.06 -36.24
N TRP A 850 -12.45 16.85 -34.94
CA TRP A 850 -13.73 17.17 -34.31
C TRP A 850 -14.01 18.67 -34.41
N SER A 851 -13.05 19.52 -34.10
CA SER A 851 -13.17 20.98 -34.20
C SER A 851 -13.43 21.47 -35.63
N LEU A 852 -12.90 20.78 -36.65
CA LEU A 852 -13.12 21.03 -38.06
C LEU A 852 -14.51 20.55 -38.58
N GLY A 853 -15.35 19.95 -37.71
CA GLY A 853 -16.72 19.62 -38.03
C GLY A 853 -16.94 18.19 -38.52
N LYS A 854 -16.00 17.27 -38.41
CA LYS A 854 -16.21 15.86 -38.70
C LYS A 854 -17.38 15.29 -37.87
N SER A 855 -18.15 14.37 -38.45
CA SER A 855 -19.26 13.76 -37.78
C SER A 855 -18.81 12.83 -36.64
N TRP A 856 -19.66 12.66 -35.62
CA TRP A 856 -19.38 11.77 -34.48
C TRP A 856 -19.02 10.34 -34.90
N ARG A 857 -19.74 9.83 -35.88
CA ARG A 857 -19.53 8.48 -36.44
C ARG A 857 -18.18 8.33 -37.10
N GLU A 858 -17.70 9.34 -37.83
CA GLU A 858 -16.38 9.35 -38.46
C GLU A 858 -15.27 9.41 -37.38
N ILE A 859 -15.45 10.25 -36.37
CA ILE A 859 -14.48 10.37 -35.25
C ILE A 859 -14.34 9.04 -34.55
N CYS A 860 -15.46 8.42 -34.12
CA CYS A 860 -15.43 7.14 -33.40
C CYS A 860 -14.98 5.96 -34.28
N GLY A 861 -15.19 6.03 -35.60
CA GLY A 861 -14.75 5.00 -36.54
C GLY A 861 -13.24 4.98 -36.80
N ASN A 862 -12.52 6.06 -36.45
CA ASN A 862 -11.09 6.27 -36.73
C ASN A 862 -10.24 6.30 -35.45
N THR A 863 -10.69 5.71 -34.38
CA THR A 863 -9.94 5.61 -33.12
C THR A 863 -10.22 4.29 -32.40
N SER A 864 -9.28 3.86 -31.59
CA SER A 864 -9.46 2.73 -30.66
C SER A 864 -10.16 3.11 -29.36
N LEU A 865 -10.44 4.40 -29.16
CA LEU A 865 -11.09 4.90 -27.95
C LEU A 865 -12.59 4.55 -27.95
N ASP A 866 -13.13 4.28 -26.78
CA ASP A 866 -14.57 4.19 -26.57
C ASP A 866 -15.20 5.60 -26.70
N GLU A 867 -16.47 5.66 -27.15
CA GLU A 867 -17.22 6.92 -27.30
C GLU A 867 -17.15 7.80 -26.04
N GLY A 868 -17.31 7.21 -24.86
CA GLY A 868 -17.21 7.95 -23.59
C GLY A 868 -15.83 8.48 -23.27
N ASP A 869 -14.75 7.84 -23.77
CA ASP A 869 -13.39 8.37 -23.62
C ASP A 869 -13.17 9.58 -24.53
N VAL A 870 -13.66 9.52 -25.76
CA VAL A 870 -13.63 10.66 -26.70
C VAL A 870 -14.38 11.86 -26.09
N VAL A 871 -15.61 11.66 -25.60
CA VAL A 871 -16.38 12.74 -24.93
C VAL A 871 -15.62 13.29 -23.72
N ARG A 872 -14.97 12.43 -22.92
CA ARG A 872 -14.21 12.86 -21.75
C ARG A 872 -13.02 13.75 -22.13
N ILE A 873 -12.28 13.39 -23.16
CA ILE A 873 -11.15 14.19 -23.65
C ILE A 873 -11.65 15.54 -24.17
N LEU A 874 -12.69 15.53 -25.01
CA LEU A 874 -13.29 16.75 -25.56
C LEU A 874 -13.80 17.70 -24.47
N ARG A 875 -14.46 17.16 -23.43
CA ARG A 875 -14.93 17.95 -22.29
C ARG A 875 -13.80 18.52 -21.43
N ARG A 876 -12.73 17.76 -21.20
CA ARG A 876 -11.52 18.29 -20.53
C ARG A 876 -10.89 19.43 -21.33
N THR A 877 -10.84 19.27 -22.66
CA THR A 877 -10.34 20.32 -23.55
C THR A 877 -11.24 21.55 -23.53
N LEU A 878 -12.56 21.35 -23.52
CA LEU A 878 -13.54 22.44 -23.41
C LEU A 878 -13.39 23.19 -22.07
N ASP A 879 -13.19 22.44 -20.98
CA ASP A 879 -13.00 23.01 -19.64
C ASP A 879 -11.80 23.96 -19.61
N ILE A 880 -10.63 23.56 -20.11
CA ILE A 880 -9.45 24.42 -20.11
C ILE A 880 -9.63 25.61 -21.08
N LEU A 881 -10.21 25.40 -22.25
CA LEU A 881 -10.49 26.48 -23.19
C LEU A 881 -11.42 27.53 -22.58
N SER A 882 -12.39 27.14 -21.79
CA SER A 882 -13.33 28.04 -21.12
C SER A 882 -12.68 28.89 -20.04
N GLN A 883 -11.54 28.44 -19.48
CA GLN A 883 -10.79 29.17 -18.46
C GLN A 883 -9.88 30.27 -19.07
N ILE A 884 -9.29 30.02 -20.26
CA ILE A 884 -8.32 30.92 -20.91
C ILE A 884 -8.82 32.37 -20.99
N PRO A 885 -10.07 32.69 -21.40
CA PRO A 885 -10.57 34.05 -21.47
C PRO A 885 -10.55 34.83 -20.16
N HIS A 886 -10.56 34.11 -19.04
CA HIS A 886 -10.57 34.71 -17.69
C HIS A 886 -9.19 34.92 -17.10
N VAL A 887 -8.13 34.48 -17.78
CA VAL A 887 -6.73 34.67 -17.34
C VAL A 887 -6.23 36.02 -17.84
N LEU A 888 -6.12 36.96 -16.92
CA LEU A 888 -5.82 38.37 -17.25
C LEU A 888 -4.56 38.62 -18.10
N PRO A 889 -3.42 37.95 -17.87
CA PRO A 889 -2.16 38.30 -18.55
C PRO A 889 -2.04 37.70 -19.97
N LEU A 890 -3.01 36.95 -20.46
CA LEU A 890 -2.94 36.31 -21.78
C LEU A 890 -3.29 37.29 -22.93
N SER A 891 -2.75 37.01 -24.11
CA SER A 891 -2.99 37.82 -25.30
C SER A 891 -4.48 37.80 -25.69
N GLU A 892 -4.98 38.88 -26.24
CA GLU A 892 -6.38 38.98 -26.70
C GLU A 892 -6.65 38.02 -27.88
N SER A 893 -5.62 37.75 -28.73
CA SER A 893 -5.70 36.72 -29.77
C SER A 893 -5.98 35.34 -29.19
N LEU A 894 -5.18 34.90 -28.20
CA LEU A 894 -5.36 33.59 -27.56
C LEU A 894 -6.73 33.48 -26.87
N LYS A 895 -7.18 34.54 -26.18
CA LYS A 895 -8.52 34.56 -25.55
C LYS A 895 -9.64 34.45 -26.60
N ALA A 896 -9.55 35.20 -27.68
CA ALA A 896 -10.57 35.13 -28.76
C ALA A 896 -10.57 33.77 -29.42
N ASN A 897 -9.41 33.20 -29.72
CA ASN A 897 -9.29 31.89 -30.34
C ASN A 897 -9.77 30.77 -29.37
N ALA A 898 -9.53 30.90 -28.07
CA ALA A 898 -10.04 29.97 -27.06
C ALA A 898 -11.58 29.97 -27.00
N ILE A 899 -12.23 31.13 -27.05
CA ILE A 899 -13.68 31.24 -27.12
C ILE A 899 -14.23 30.54 -28.36
N ARG A 900 -13.63 30.79 -29.53
CA ARG A 900 -14.02 30.16 -30.80
C ARG A 900 -13.77 28.64 -30.76
N ALA A 901 -12.62 28.21 -30.25
CA ALA A 901 -12.28 26.79 -30.06
C ALA A 901 -13.30 26.07 -29.17
N ALA A 902 -13.69 26.68 -28.06
CA ALA A 902 -14.72 26.16 -27.18
C ALA A 902 -16.07 25.98 -27.92
N GLN A 903 -16.48 26.97 -28.70
CA GLN A 903 -17.71 26.89 -29.53
C GLN A 903 -17.66 25.75 -30.57
N LEU A 904 -16.49 25.50 -31.19
CA LEU A 904 -16.30 24.39 -32.12
C LEU A 904 -16.43 23.02 -31.47
N LEU A 905 -15.99 22.88 -30.21
CA LEU A 905 -16.09 21.63 -29.45
C LEU A 905 -17.51 21.39 -28.91
N ASP A 906 -18.25 22.48 -28.59
CA ASP A 906 -19.52 22.44 -27.86
C ASP A 906 -20.70 22.05 -28.74
N ARG A 907 -20.67 20.83 -29.30
CA ARG A 907 -21.73 20.22 -30.07
C ARG A 907 -22.02 18.79 -29.57
N PHE A 908 -23.24 18.28 -29.88
CA PHE A 908 -23.60 16.91 -29.45
C PHE A 908 -22.56 15.89 -29.99
N PRO A 909 -22.07 14.92 -29.16
CA PRO A 909 -22.54 14.58 -27.83
C PRO A 909 -21.68 15.19 -26.67
N VAL A 910 -20.80 16.15 -26.97
CA VAL A 910 -20.01 16.86 -25.93
C VAL A 910 -20.94 17.73 -25.11
N ASN A 911 -21.80 18.48 -25.82
CA ASN A 911 -22.87 19.28 -25.22
C ASN A 911 -24.12 18.38 -25.01
N GLU A 912 -24.39 18.03 -23.76
CA GLU A 912 -25.67 17.46 -23.36
C GLU A 912 -26.60 18.63 -23.03
N ARG A 913 -27.52 18.96 -23.93
CA ARG A 913 -28.62 19.85 -23.55
C ARG A 913 -29.45 19.14 -22.48
N VAL A 914 -29.34 19.66 -21.25
CA VAL A 914 -30.21 19.31 -20.14
C VAL A 914 -31.55 19.96 -20.48
N ASN A 915 -32.42 19.24 -21.21
CA ASN A 915 -33.80 19.64 -21.43
C ASN A 915 -34.63 19.40 -20.16
#